data_3df64050b049aa3cda0352e6f16f212b
#
_entry.id   3df64050b049aa3cda0352e6f16f212b
#
_cell.length_a   1.000
_cell.length_b   1.000
_cell.length_c   1.000
_cell.angle_alpha   90.00
_cell.angle_beta   90.00
_cell.angle_gamma   90.00
#
_symmetry.space_group_name_H-M   'P 1'
#
loop_
_entity.id
_entity.type
_entity.pdbx_description
1 polymer ?
#
loop_
_entity_poly.entity_id
_entity_poly.type
_entity_poly.pdbx_seq_one_letter_code
_entity_poly.pdbx_strand_id
1 'polypeptide(L)'
;MPRNIDWASAAASAYTVVHADHNYKYHRRVPQFLVRGPFNTWGFDRGVNFQMDNTADGRWELEIMSTWPTYVQLNVFGFDDYFYGDTDGDGVMDRLPPNSVAPNYLNMSAPPRPHLSWTLVIDDATLRWSLVPRGESIVGAIMYALLLSIPVITGSLAVVIFMWSFYGIKYNQWGLKPNKGNSHSNYLPIFGSLGNKSTSELKDGASPMSEKHHVFGHSHEYKGEIIGWPEDKNKRRTVLIATLEYEIIDWKLKVKIGGLGVMSTLMGKAMSDVELIWIVPKVKDLEYPAGEPAEPIEVIIFGEPYLIEVEIHVLDNITYVILDSPVFRAQTKADPYPARMDDLSSAIFYSTWNQAIAATVRRYPQIDIYHVNDYHGALAPIYLLPKVLPVCLSLHNAEFQGLWPLRTKEEMKEVCSAFNISKEHCTKYVQFGNTFNLLHAAASFISVHQKSVGVAGVSDKYGKRSWARYPALWTLKHVDSLPNPDPTDIAALDEQPVAIKEIQIDQEAEAKRPELKRQAQEWAGIKQDPHSDLFVFVGRWSKQKGVDLIADVMPSLLEKRPSIQLICVGPVIDLYGRFAAEKLARLMEMYPERVFSKPEFTALPPFIFSGADFALIPSRDEPFGLVAVEFGRKGALGVGSRLGGLGLMPGWVSIVFFSASFFSFG
;
A
#
# COMPACT_ATOMS: atom_id res chain seq x y z
N MET A 1 2.63 37.43 9.45
CA MET A 1 4.09 37.54 9.60
C MET A 1 4.64 38.19 8.34
N PRO A 2 5.61 39.09 8.40
CA PRO A 2 6.22 39.68 7.20
C PRO A 2 6.94 38.57 6.43
N ARG A 3 6.53 38.34 5.17
CA ARG A 3 7.09 37.32 4.28
C ARG A 3 8.51 37.59 3.78
N ASN A 4 9.12 38.69 4.18
CA ASN A 4 10.41 39.16 3.64
C ASN A 4 11.45 39.45 4.73
N ILE A 5 11.56 38.62 5.75
CA ILE A 5 12.71 38.77 6.66
C ILE A 5 13.89 38.06 6.00
N ASP A 6 14.86 38.82 5.54
CA ASP A 6 16.15 38.28 5.16
C ASP A 6 16.80 37.69 6.41
N TRP A 7 17.03 36.37 6.38
CA TRP A 7 17.59 35.67 7.54
C TRP A 7 19.00 36.16 7.89
N ALA A 8 19.75 36.58 6.92
CA ALA A 8 21.08 37.15 7.18
C ALA A 8 21.00 38.44 8.01
N SER A 9 19.96 39.25 7.77
CA SER A 9 19.71 40.45 8.60
C SER A 9 19.00 40.09 9.91
N ALA A 10 18.18 39.06 9.94
CA ALA A 10 17.51 38.56 11.15
C ALA A 10 18.50 37.86 12.11
N ALA A 11 19.57 37.28 11.60
CA ALA A 11 20.66 36.76 12.45
C ALA A 11 21.41 37.87 13.19
N ALA A 12 21.41 39.08 12.65
CA ALA A 12 22.03 40.25 13.27
C ALA A 12 21.06 41.08 14.12
N SER A 13 19.75 40.96 13.94
CA SER A 13 18.73 41.71 14.68
C SER A 13 17.71 40.78 15.31
N ALA A 14 17.68 40.76 16.63
CA ALA A 14 16.65 40.06 17.37
C ALA A 14 15.31 40.80 17.24
N TYR A 15 14.20 40.08 17.20
CA TYR A 15 12.87 40.66 17.22
C TYR A 15 12.06 40.12 18.40
N THR A 16 11.12 40.91 18.87
CA THR A 16 10.25 40.52 19.97
C THR A 16 9.01 39.81 19.42
N VAL A 17 8.80 38.56 19.84
CA VAL A 17 7.55 37.84 19.56
C VAL A 17 6.56 38.15 20.68
N VAL A 18 5.44 38.74 20.30
CA VAL A 18 4.32 38.97 21.21
C VAL A 18 3.27 37.88 20.93
N HIS A 19 3.08 37.01 21.90
CA HIS A 19 1.95 36.07 21.88
C HIS A 19 0.71 36.74 22.45
N ALA A 20 -0.48 36.34 22.01
CA ALA A 20 -1.74 36.90 22.47
C ALA A 20 -1.88 36.92 24.02
N ASP A 21 -1.31 35.91 24.68
CA ASP A 21 -1.39 35.71 26.10
C ASP A 21 -0.13 36.00 26.91
N HIS A 22 1.03 36.22 26.22
CA HIS A 22 2.31 36.39 26.90
C HIS A 22 3.19 37.39 26.18
N ASN A 23 3.74 38.33 26.93
CA ASN A 23 4.82 39.20 26.50
C ASN A 23 6.16 38.57 26.88
N TYR A 24 6.92 38.13 25.90
CA TYR A 24 8.27 37.63 26.16
C TYR A 24 9.26 38.77 26.36
N LYS A 25 10.04 38.66 27.41
CA LYS A 25 11.07 39.65 27.74
C LYS A 25 12.31 39.57 26.84
N TYR A 26 12.45 38.48 26.12
CA TYR A 26 13.59 38.19 25.29
C TYR A 26 13.28 38.33 23.81
N HIS A 27 14.26 38.83 23.07
CA HIS A 27 14.19 38.87 21.62
C HIS A 27 14.37 37.47 21.05
N ARG A 28 13.56 37.11 20.05
CA ARG A 28 13.60 35.82 19.38
C ARG A 28 14.26 35.95 18.02
N ARG A 29 15.23 35.06 17.71
CA ARG A 29 15.81 34.94 16.38
C ARG A 29 14.89 34.14 15.43
N VAL A 30 14.21 33.17 16.00
CA VAL A 30 13.41 32.21 15.25
C VAL A 30 11.94 32.36 15.65
N PRO A 31 11.02 32.49 14.69
CA PRO A 31 9.58 32.62 15.00
C PRO A 31 8.97 31.35 15.58
N GLN A 32 9.37 30.18 15.09
CA GLN A 32 8.84 28.88 15.50
C GLN A 32 9.74 27.77 15.02
N PHE A 33 10.08 26.80 15.86
CA PHE A 33 10.69 25.54 15.44
C PHE A 33 9.64 24.43 15.34
N LEU A 34 9.72 23.69 14.23
CA LEU A 34 8.99 22.47 13.99
C LEU A 34 9.99 21.31 13.93
N VAL A 35 9.75 20.26 14.74
CA VAL A 35 10.66 19.13 14.88
C VAL A 35 9.99 17.88 14.32
N ARG A 36 10.68 17.19 13.44
CA ARG A 36 10.21 15.95 12.82
C ARG A 36 11.27 14.86 12.97
N GLY A 37 10.81 13.65 13.26
CA GLY A 37 11.71 12.51 13.44
C GLY A 37 10.96 11.21 13.63
N PRO A 38 11.67 10.12 13.92
CA PRO A 38 11.04 8.83 14.18
C PRO A 38 10.02 8.86 15.32
N PHE A 39 10.24 9.71 16.33
CA PHE A 39 9.39 9.82 17.52
C PHE A 39 7.96 10.29 17.23
N ASN A 40 7.76 11.06 16.17
CA ASN A 40 6.44 11.54 15.73
C ASN A 40 6.11 11.11 14.30
N THR A 41 6.68 10.01 13.87
CA THR A 41 6.50 9.47 12.51
C THR A 41 6.69 10.56 11.44
N TRP A 42 7.73 11.38 11.57
CA TRP A 42 8.05 12.51 10.69
C TRP A 42 6.96 13.58 10.62
N GLY A 43 6.22 13.77 11.72
CA GLY A 43 5.13 14.73 11.83
C GLY A 43 3.78 14.23 11.30
N PHE A 44 3.67 12.94 10.96
CA PHE A 44 2.42 12.32 10.52
C PHE A 44 1.55 11.81 11.67
N ASP A 45 2.14 11.61 12.85
CA ASP A 45 1.39 11.24 14.03
C ASP A 45 0.74 12.49 14.65
N ARG A 46 -0.56 12.62 14.49
CA ARG A 46 -1.33 13.76 15.02
C ARG A 46 -1.42 13.78 16.55
N GLY A 47 -1.10 12.68 17.21
CA GLY A 47 -1.10 12.53 18.66
C GLY A 47 0.18 13.03 19.33
N VAL A 48 1.25 13.23 18.56
CA VAL A 48 2.55 13.65 19.08
C VAL A 48 2.88 15.08 18.64
N ASN A 49 3.23 15.93 19.59
CA ASN A 49 3.57 17.31 19.30
C ASN A 49 4.85 17.40 18.45
N PHE A 50 4.83 18.24 17.44
CA PHE A 50 5.97 18.51 16.56
C PHE A 50 6.41 19.97 16.64
N GLN A 51 5.70 20.80 17.36
CA GLN A 51 5.95 22.23 17.54
C GLN A 51 6.64 22.45 18.87
N MET A 52 7.78 23.16 18.87
CA MET A 52 8.47 23.51 20.10
C MET A 52 7.75 24.63 20.83
N ASP A 53 7.62 24.49 22.13
CA ASP A 53 7.13 25.53 23.01
C ASP A 53 8.27 26.52 23.32
N ASN A 54 7.95 27.80 23.37
CA ASN A 54 8.92 28.80 23.78
C ASN A 54 8.77 29.10 25.27
N THR A 55 9.90 29.26 25.94
CA THR A 55 9.95 29.61 27.36
C THR A 55 10.29 31.10 27.57
N ALA A 56 9.94 31.63 28.75
CA ALA A 56 10.16 33.04 29.07
C ALA A 56 11.65 33.43 29.18
N ASP A 57 12.55 32.46 29.29
CA ASP A 57 14.00 32.65 29.40
C ASP A 57 14.72 32.53 28.07
N GLY A 58 14.02 32.50 26.95
CA GLY A 58 14.60 32.52 25.62
C GLY A 58 14.98 31.14 25.05
N ARG A 59 14.37 30.07 25.55
CA ARG A 59 14.60 28.73 25.07
C ARG A 59 13.39 28.20 24.32
N TRP A 60 13.66 27.20 23.48
CA TRP A 60 12.68 26.37 22.83
C TRP A 60 12.71 24.98 23.43
N GLU A 61 11.58 24.41 23.78
CA GLU A 61 11.49 23.10 24.42
C GLU A 61 10.49 22.20 23.72
N LEU A 62 10.87 20.92 23.55
CA LEU A 62 9.98 19.87 23.05
C LEU A 62 10.27 18.56 23.76
N GLU A 63 9.22 17.94 24.30
CA GLU A 63 9.35 16.60 24.87
C GLU A 63 9.43 15.55 23.79
N ILE A 64 10.45 14.68 23.88
CA ILE A 64 10.69 13.59 22.93
C ILE A 64 10.71 12.27 23.67
N MET A 65 9.87 11.35 23.20
CA MET A 65 9.92 9.93 23.53
C MET A 65 10.33 9.16 22.28
N SER A 66 11.51 8.55 22.29
CA SER A 66 12.03 7.85 21.10
C SER A 66 12.89 6.65 21.51
N THR A 67 13.12 5.78 20.57
CA THR A 67 14.18 4.75 20.67
C THR A 67 15.53 5.42 20.38
N TRP A 68 16.55 5.10 21.17
CA TRP A 68 17.88 5.68 21.07
C TRP A 68 18.89 4.70 20.44
N PRO A 69 19.85 5.19 19.62
CA PRO A 69 20.05 6.56 19.16
C PRO A 69 18.95 7.02 18.20
N THR A 70 18.70 8.32 18.16
CA THR A 70 17.66 8.90 17.29
C THR A 70 18.18 10.15 16.57
N TYR A 71 17.43 10.62 15.61
CA TYR A 71 17.75 11.84 14.88
C TYR A 71 16.46 12.60 14.58
N VAL A 72 16.57 13.90 14.50
CA VAL A 72 15.44 14.79 14.19
C VAL A 72 15.83 15.80 13.14
N GLN A 73 14.85 16.27 12.40
CA GLN A 73 14.97 17.35 11.44
C GLN A 73 14.26 18.58 11.98
N LEU A 74 14.91 19.72 11.87
CA LEU A 74 14.37 21.00 12.30
C LEU A 74 14.00 21.87 11.11
N ASN A 75 12.78 22.37 11.14
CA ASN A 75 12.27 23.38 10.21
C ASN A 75 11.88 24.63 10.99
N VAL A 76 12.02 25.78 10.37
CA VAL A 76 11.57 27.05 10.93
C VAL A 76 10.36 27.53 10.16
N PHE A 77 9.25 27.75 10.88
CA PHE A 77 8.02 28.24 10.26
C PHE A 77 8.22 29.61 9.61
N GLY A 78 7.83 29.72 8.34
CA GLY A 78 7.97 30.96 7.56
C GLY A 78 9.34 31.17 6.92
N PHE A 79 10.26 30.22 7.05
CA PHE A 79 11.61 30.22 6.45
C PHE A 79 11.85 28.91 5.73
N ASP A 80 11.07 28.66 4.71
CA ASP A 80 11.10 27.37 3.97
C ASP A 80 12.41 27.11 3.25
N ASP A 81 13.24 28.15 3.07
CA ASP A 81 14.50 28.07 2.34
C ASP A 81 15.69 27.66 3.22
N TYR A 82 15.52 27.54 4.52
CA TYR A 82 16.61 27.22 5.43
C TYR A 82 16.28 26.04 6.33
N PHE A 83 17.28 25.19 6.46
CA PHE A 83 17.26 24.03 7.31
C PHE A 83 18.29 24.19 8.44
N TYR A 84 18.00 23.57 9.57
CA TYR A 84 18.86 23.58 10.74
C TYR A 84 19.22 22.15 11.12
N GLY A 85 20.50 21.93 11.33
CA GLY A 85 21.08 20.69 11.80
C GLY A 85 22.39 20.97 12.49
N ASP A 86 22.95 19.97 13.11
CA ASP A 86 24.27 19.99 13.72
C ASP A 86 25.16 19.10 12.85
N THR A 87 25.88 19.71 11.91
CA THR A 87 26.65 18.99 10.89
C THR A 87 28.01 18.54 11.34
N ASP A 88 28.62 19.25 12.29
CA ASP A 88 29.94 18.97 12.84
C ASP A 88 29.95 18.34 14.24
N GLY A 89 28.76 18.27 14.88
CA GLY A 89 28.56 17.61 16.17
C GLY A 89 29.03 18.44 17.37
N ASP A 90 29.14 19.77 17.22
CA ASP A 90 29.60 20.68 18.28
C ASP A 90 28.51 21.08 19.28
N GLY A 91 27.26 20.66 19.03
CA GLY A 91 26.09 20.98 19.86
C GLY A 91 25.48 22.34 19.56
N VAL A 92 25.88 22.98 18.47
CA VAL A 92 25.26 24.20 17.94
C VAL A 92 24.60 23.89 16.60
N MET A 93 23.44 24.46 16.38
CA MET A 93 22.74 24.22 15.12
C MET A 93 23.33 25.09 14.02
N ASP A 94 23.75 24.45 12.96
CA ASP A 94 24.15 25.08 11.72
C ASP A 94 22.94 25.46 10.87
N ARG A 95 23.03 26.58 10.22
CA ARG A 95 22.10 27.02 9.23
C ARG A 95 22.56 26.54 7.85
N LEU A 96 21.86 25.61 7.28
CA LEU A 96 22.17 25.08 5.96
C LEU A 96 21.50 25.94 4.88
N PRO A 97 22.24 26.35 3.83
CA PRO A 97 21.67 27.09 2.73
C PRO A 97 20.63 26.22 1.97
N PRO A 98 19.68 26.85 1.25
CA PRO A 98 18.60 26.15 0.55
C PRO A 98 19.08 25.14 -0.51
N ASN A 99 20.27 25.35 -1.05
CA ASN A 99 20.92 24.45 -2.02
C ASN A 99 21.85 23.42 -1.38
N SER A 100 21.89 23.32 -0.05
CA SER A 100 22.70 22.31 0.62
C SER A 100 22.08 20.93 0.44
N VAL A 101 22.93 19.99 0.06
CA VAL A 101 22.61 18.56 -0.02
C VAL A 101 22.96 17.83 1.27
N ALA A 102 23.58 18.51 2.23
CA ALA A 102 23.90 17.93 3.51
C ALA A 102 22.62 17.54 4.28
N PRO A 103 22.58 16.37 4.92
CA PRO A 103 21.43 15.98 5.72
C PRO A 103 21.27 16.92 6.90
N ASN A 104 20.10 17.39 7.06
CA ASN A 104 19.63 18.41 7.97
C ASN A 104 19.16 17.78 9.28
N TYR A 105 19.99 16.99 9.91
CA TYR A 105 19.64 16.25 11.10
C TYR A 105 20.43 16.68 12.34
N LEU A 106 19.73 16.73 13.48
CA LEU A 106 20.36 16.61 14.78
C LEU A 106 20.46 15.12 15.11
N ASN A 107 21.68 14.62 15.17
CA ASN A 107 21.94 13.24 15.55
C ASN A 107 22.12 13.16 17.08
N MET A 108 21.18 12.50 17.73
CA MET A 108 21.18 12.35 19.18
C MET A 108 21.62 10.95 19.57
N SER A 109 22.77 10.84 20.19
CA SER A 109 23.28 9.58 20.75
C SER A 109 22.40 9.11 21.92
N ALA A 110 22.52 7.83 22.25
CA ALA A 110 21.82 7.29 23.41
C ALA A 110 22.25 8.02 24.69
N PRO A 111 21.31 8.58 25.45
CA PRO A 111 21.65 9.26 26.70
C PRO A 111 22.25 8.26 27.71
N PRO A 112 23.15 8.72 28.60
CA PRO A 112 23.90 7.83 29.51
C PRO A 112 23.02 7.18 30.59
N ARG A 113 21.84 7.72 30.85
CA ARG A 113 20.84 7.14 31.79
C ARG A 113 19.49 7.01 31.11
N PRO A 114 18.78 5.91 31.29
CA PRO A 114 17.45 5.75 30.73
C PRO A 114 16.44 6.62 31.50
N HIS A 115 15.75 7.50 30.78
CA HIS A 115 14.61 8.26 31.26
C HIS A 115 13.42 7.99 30.33
N LEU A 116 12.21 8.12 30.84
CA LEU A 116 10.99 7.86 30.06
C LEU A 116 10.85 8.87 28.92
N SER A 117 11.14 10.12 29.17
CA SER A 117 11.14 11.17 28.16
C SER A 117 12.31 12.13 28.37
N TRP A 118 12.67 12.79 27.28
CA TRP A 118 13.71 13.79 27.23
C TRP A 118 13.14 15.07 26.65
N THR A 119 13.58 16.20 27.16
CA THR A 119 13.23 17.50 26.59
C THR A 119 14.40 17.95 25.70
N LEU A 120 14.15 18.11 24.40
CA LEU A 120 15.05 18.80 23.50
C LEU A 120 14.92 20.30 23.81
N VAL A 121 16.01 20.90 24.23
CA VAL A 121 16.11 22.31 24.54
C VAL A 121 17.03 23.00 23.55
N ILE A 122 16.56 24.10 22.96
CA ILE A 122 17.33 24.91 22.05
C ILE A 122 17.36 26.33 22.59
N ASP A 123 18.56 26.88 22.80
CA ASP A 123 18.74 28.27 23.17
C ASP A 123 18.63 29.17 21.93
N ASP A 124 17.66 30.08 21.94
CA ASP A 124 17.35 30.92 20.78
C ASP A 124 18.49 31.91 20.45
N ALA A 125 19.31 32.30 21.43
CA ALA A 125 20.38 33.26 21.23
C ALA A 125 21.64 32.63 20.64
N THR A 126 21.98 31.42 21.06
CA THR A 126 23.22 30.74 20.68
C THR A 126 23.01 29.62 19.68
N LEU A 127 21.75 29.20 19.48
CA LEU A 127 21.34 28.02 18.71
C LEU A 127 21.95 26.70 19.25
N ARG A 128 22.40 26.73 20.49
CA ARG A 128 22.93 25.55 21.17
C ARG A 128 21.75 24.65 21.57
N TRP A 129 21.90 23.38 21.29
CA TRP A 129 20.90 22.38 21.65
C TRP A 129 21.42 21.45 22.74
N SER A 130 20.50 20.89 23.52
CA SER A 130 20.81 19.89 24.55
C SER A 130 19.60 19.03 24.84
N LEU A 131 19.87 17.84 25.38
CA LEU A 131 18.83 16.93 25.89
C LEU A 131 18.83 17.00 27.40
N VAL A 132 17.68 17.37 27.97
CA VAL A 132 17.48 17.45 29.41
C VAL A 132 16.51 16.36 29.84
N PRO A 133 16.85 15.52 30.84
CA PRO A 133 15.93 14.49 31.33
C PRO A 133 14.72 15.16 32.00
N ARG A 134 13.52 14.69 31.64
CA ARG A 134 12.30 15.18 32.29
C ARG A 134 11.99 14.32 33.53
N GLY A 135 12.17 14.93 34.69
CA GLY A 135 11.69 14.45 35.99
C GLY A 135 12.25 13.12 36.48
N GLU A 136 12.91 13.12 37.58
CA GLU A 136 13.18 11.94 38.42
C GLU A 136 11.97 11.71 39.36
N SER A 137 10.87 11.19 38.85
CA SER A 137 9.77 10.77 39.72
C SER A 137 9.78 9.24 39.85
N ILE A 138 9.42 8.73 41.03
CA ILE A 138 9.20 7.29 41.26
C ILE A 138 8.21 6.74 40.23
N VAL A 139 7.22 7.54 39.82
CA VAL A 139 6.27 7.23 38.77
C VAL A 139 6.96 7.03 37.41
N GLY A 140 7.94 7.85 37.06
CA GLY A 140 8.74 7.69 35.84
C GLY A 140 9.53 6.39 35.85
N ALA A 141 10.16 6.03 36.97
CA ALA A 141 10.89 4.78 37.11
C ALA A 141 9.98 3.55 36.98
N ILE A 142 8.79 3.59 37.60
CA ILE A 142 7.78 2.51 37.49
C ILE A 142 7.27 2.41 36.03
N MET A 143 6.95 3.53 35.39
CA MET A 143 6.51 3.53 33.99
C MET A 143 7.59 3.01 33.04
N TYR A 144 8.84 3.33 33.30
CA TYR A 144 9.98 2.82 32.53
C TYR A 144 10.15 1.30 32.72
N ALA A 145 10.06 0.81 33.96
CA ALA A 145 10.11 -0.63 34.25
C ALA A 145 8.95 -1.38 33.59
N LEU A 146 7.74 -0.80 33.57
CA LEU A 146 6.59 -1.35 32.84
C LEU A 146 6.84 -1.37 31.33
N LEU A 147 7.34 -0.29 30.73
CA LEU A 147 7.66 -0.21 29.31
C LEU A 147 8.71 -1.24 28.87
N LEU A 148 9.73 -1.50 29.69
CA LEU A 148 10.73 -2.54 29.44
C LEU A 148 10.14 -3.95 29.59
N SER A 149 9.22 -4.16 30.52
CA SER A 149 8.61 -5.48 30.76
C SER A 149 7.54 -5.85 29.72
N ILE A 150 6.79 -4.88 29.19
CA ILE A 150 5.72 -5.12 28.21
C ILE A 150 6.22 -5.90 26.96
N PRO A 151 7.32 -5.52 26.27
CA PRO A 151 7.79 -6.28 25.11
C PRO A 151 8.18 -7.72 25.45
N VAL A 152 8.75 -7.94 26.63
CA VAL A 152 9.13 -9.28 27.08
C VAL A 152 7.89 -10.13 27.38
N ILE A 153 6.93 -9.57 28.09
CA ILE A 153 5.68 -10.26 28.43
C ILE A 153 4.86 -10.54 27.15
N THR A 154 4.67 -9.52 26.31
CA THR A 154 3.89 -9.67 25.07
C THR A 154 4.58 -10.59 24.07
N GLY A 155 5.90 -10.51 23.93
CA GLY A 155 6.68 -11.41 23.10
C GLY A 155 6.60 -12.87 23.59
N SER A 156 6.74 -13.09 24.89
CA SER A 156 6.59 -14.41 25.49
C SER A 156 5.16 -14.96 25.32
N LEU A 157 4.16 -14.12 25.53
CA LEU A 157 2.75 -14.49 25.35
C LEU A 157 2.46 -14.79 23.86
N ALA A 158 2.98 -14.00 22.94
CA ALA A 158 2.85 -14.24 21.51
C ALA A 158 3.48 -15.58 21.10
N VAL A 159 4.66 -15.91 21.62
CA VAL A 159 5.29 -17.21 21.38
C VAL A 159 4.43 -18.37 21.92
N VAL A 160 3.89 -18.23 23.13
CA VAL A 160 3.01 -19.25 23.71
C VAL A 160 1.74 -19.43 22.88
N ILE A 161 1.08 -18.35 22.50
CA ILE A 161 -0.13 -18.37 21.66
C ILE A 161 0.20 -18.96 20.28
N PHE A 162 1.33 -18.56 19.67
CA PHE A 162 1.80 -19.11 18.41
C PHE A 162 2.03 -20.60 18.49
N MET A 163 2.77 -21.06 19.49
CA MET A 163 3.03 -22.49 19.68
C MET A 163 1.74 -23.28 19.90
N TRP A 164 0.85 -22.78 20.72
CA TRP A 164 -0.46 -23.41 20.95
C TRP A 164 -1.31 -23.47 19.69
N SER A 165 -1.41 -22.35 18.96
CA SER A 165 -2.11 -22.27 17.68
C SER A 165 -1.46 -23.15 16.62
N PHE A 166 -0.12 -23.15 16.53
CA PHE A 166 0.64 -23.98 15.58
C PHE A 166 0.41 -25.46 15.79
N TYR A 167 0.46 -25.93 17.04
CA TYR A 167 0.18 -27.32 17.34
C TYR A 167 -1.29 -27.67 17.08
N GLY A 168 -2.21 -26.79 17.41
CA GLY A 168 -3.63 -26.98 17.12
C GLY A 168 -3.90 -27.12 15.61
N ILE A 169 -3.34 -26.22 14.81
CA ILE A 169 -3.49 -26.25 13.35
C ILE A 169 -2.82 -27.50 12.75
N LYS A 170 -1.59 -27.79 13.16
CA LYS A 170 -0.82 -28.92 12.61
C LYS A 170 -1.46 -30.26 12.90
N TYR A 171 -1.95 -30.47 14.11
CA TYR A 171 -2.64 -31.70 14.46
C TYR A 171 -4.01 -31.84 13.77
N ASN A 172 -4.74 -30.74 13.65
CA ASN A 172 -6.04 -30.77 12.95
C ASN A 172 -5.89 -30.99 11.44
N GLN A 173 -4.86 -30.43 10.82
CA GLN A 173 -4.61 -30.56 9.39
C GLN A 173 -4.30 -32.01 8.96
N TRP A 174 -3.70 -32.82 9.84
CA TRP A 174 -3.31 -34.22 9.57
C TRP A 174 -4.25 -35.24 10.22
N GLY A 175 -5.27 -34.81 10.96
CA GLY A 175 -6.18 -35.72 11.65
C GLY A 175 -5.53 -36.60 12.73
N LEU A 176 -4.33 -36.25 13.14
CA LEU A 176 -3.60 -36.98 14.17
C LEU A 176 -4.12 -36.61 15.56
N LYS A 177 -4.79 -37.51 16.24
CA LYS A 177 -5.13 -37.35 17.65
C LYS A 177 -3.86 -37.51 18.48
N PRO A 178 -3.56 -36.57 19.40
CA PRO A 178 -2.40 -36.74 20.28
C PRO A 178 -2.58 -38.03 21.10
N ASN A 179 -1.61 -38.91 20.99
CA ASN A 179 -1.61 -40.16 21.77
C ASN A 179 -1.45 -39.80 23.26
N LYS A 180 -2.45 -40.11 24.09
CA LYS A 180 -2.45 -39.83 25.54
C LYS A 180 -1.51 -40.71 26.34
N GLY A 181 -0.62 -41.45 25.70
CA GLY A 181 0.38 -42.29 26.32
C GLY A 181 1.75 -41.65 26.33
N ASN A 182 2.24 -41.31 27.50
CA ASN A 182 3.65 -40.97 27.82
C ASN A 182 4.26 -39.78 27.09
N SER A 183 3.86 -38.59 27.44
CA SER A 183 4.70 -37.40 27.21
C SER A 183 5.37 -37.00 28.53
N HIS A 184 6.58 -37.52 28.76
CA HIS A 184 7.55 -36.78 29.54
C HIS A 184 8.00 -35.57 28.72
N SER A 185 7.26 -34.52 28.76
CA SER A 185 7.67 -33.23 28.28
C SER A 185 8.09 -32.39 29.50
N ASN A 186 9.38 -32.45 29.80
CA ASN A 186 10.06 -31.53 30.70
C ASN A 186 10.23 -30.16 30.05
N TYR A 187 9.16 -29.42 29.84
CA TYR A 187 9.24 -28.01 29.50
C TYR A 187 8.13 -27.23 30.19
N LEU A 188 8.58 -26.47 31.20
CA LEU A 188 7.95 -25.39 31.94
C LEU A 188 6.85 -25.74 32.96
N PRO A 189 7.22 -25.75 34.25
CA PRO A 189 6.26 -25.80 35.36
C PRO A 189 5.95 -24.36 35.83
N ILE A 190 5.24 -23.55 35.08
CA ILE A 190 4.87 -22.20 35.58
C ILE A 190 3.37 -21.98 35.69
N PHE A 191 2.52 -22.80 35.12
CA PHE A 191 1.08 -22.71 35.39
C PHE A 191 0.51 -24.06 35.79
N GLY A 192 0.62 -24.31 37.09
CA GLY A 192 -0.09 -25.38 37.74
C GLY A 192 -1.60 -25.15 37.71
N SER A 193 -2.28 -26.17 37.29
CA SER A 193 -3.58 -26.66 37.77
C SER A 193 -4.63 -25.59 38.10
N LEU A 194 -5.52 -25.39 37.17
CA LEU A 194 -6.94 -25.22 37.51
C LEU A 194 -7.69 -26.40 36.91
N GLY A 195 -8.17 -27.23 37.84
CA GLY A 195 -8.71 -28.52 37.59
C GLY A 195 -10.00 -28.50 36.77
N ASN A 196 -10.20 -29.58 36.04
CA ASN A 196 -11.54 -30.08 35.90
C ASN A 196 -11.57 -31.62 35.88
N LYS A 197 -12.16 -32.13 36.94
CA LYS A 197 -12.68 -33.51 37.03
C LYS A 197 -13.95 -33.58 36.20
N SER A 198 -14.00 -34.51 35.27
CA SER A 198 -15.18 -35.38 35.18
C SER A 198 -14.89 -36.54 34.21
N THR A 199 -14.90 -37.70 34.81
CA THR A 199 -15.02 -39.01 34.22
C THR A 199 -16.34 -39.17 33.47
N SER A 200 -16.31 -39.78 32.28
CA SER A 200 -17.20 -40.92 32.00
C SER A 200 -16.78 -41.60 30.72
N GLU A 201 -16.65 -42.90 30.82
CA GLU A 201 -16.52 -43.90 29.75
C GLU A 201 -17.65 -43.76 28.74
N LEU A 202 -17.37 -44.06 27.46
CA LEU A 202 -18.27 -44.88 26.63
C LEU A 202 -17.67 -45.23 25.27
N LYS A 203 -17.46 -46.45 25.07
CA LYS A 203 -17.70 -47.40 23.98
C LYS A 203 -17.62 -46.94 22.52
N ASP A 204 -16.94 -47.81 21.77
CA ASP A 204 -16.76 -47.93 20.34
C ASP A 204 -18.05 -47.82 19.51
N GLY A 205 -17.94 -47.12 18.37
CA GLY A 205 -18.94 -47.10 17.35
C GLY A 205 -18.51 -46.23 16.17
N ALA A 206 -18.04 -46.87 15.10
CA ALA A 206 -17.58 -46.22 13.91
C ALA A 206 -18.73 -45.52 13.13
N SER A 207 -18.55 -44.21 12.87
CA SER A 207 -19.18 -43.49 11.74
C SER A 207 -18.54 -42.12 11.52
N PRO A 208 -18.53 -41.57 10.30
CA PRO A 208 -17.58 -40.54 9.89
C PRO A 208 -17.87 -39.19 10.51
N MET A 209 -16.81 -38.56 10.96
CA MET A 209 -16.74 -37.36 11.79
C MET A 209 -17.15 -36.10 11.06
N SER A 210 -18.13 -35.41 11.64
CA SER A 210 -18.32 -33.99 11.51
C SER A 210 -17.50 -33.30 12.63
N GLU A 211 -16.39 -32.68 12.33
CA GLU A 211 -15.57 -31.94 13.31
C GLU A 211 -16.11 -30.52 13.50
N LYS A 212 -16.55 -30.26 14.74
CA LYS A 212 -16.87 -28.94 15.22
C LYS A 212 -15.60 -28.23 15.68
N HIS A 213 -15.19 -27.17 15.01
CA HIS A 213 -14.19 -26.24 15.50
C HIS A 213 -14.83 -25.04 16.20
N HIS A 214 -14.63 -24.96 17.50
CA HIS A 214 -14.90 -23.75 18.27
C HIS A 214 -13.69 -22.81 18.21
N VAL A 215 -13.80 -21.76 17.42
CA VAL A 215 -13.01 -20.54 17.58
C VAL A 215 -13.96 -19.35 17.49
N PHE A 216 -14.19 -18.73 18.64
CA PHE A 216 -14.93 -17.48 18.84
C PHE A 216 -16.22 -17.28 18.01
N GLY A 217 -17.36 -17.52 18.64
CA GLY A 217 -18.69 -17.15 18.16
C GLY A 217 -19.46 -18.31 17.55
N HIS A 218 -20.66 -18.54 18.04
CA HIS A 218 -21.60 -19.52 17.50
C HIS A 218 -21.80 -19.30 16.01
N SER A 219 -21.18 -20.14 15.19
CA SER A 219 -21.45 -20.22 13.76
C SER A 219 -22.67 -21.10 13.57
N HIS A 220 -23.81 -20.50 13.32
CA HIS A 220 -24.87 -21.22 12.61
C HIS A 220 -24.31 -21.56 11.23
N GLU A 221 -24.13 -22.84 10.97
CA GLU A 221 -23.75 -23.36 9.66
C GLU A 221 -24.82 -22.92 8.65
N TYR A 222 -24.46 -22.02 7.76
CA TYR A 222 -25.35 -21.54 6.74
C TYR A 222 -25.49 -22.65 5.68
N LYS A 223 -26.65 -23.29 5.57
CA LYS A 223 -26.97 -24.25 4.54
C LYS A 223 -27.46 -23.55 3.28
N GLY A 224 -26.64 -22.74 2.66
CA GLY A 224 -26.91 -22.21 1.32
C GLY A 224 -26.54 -23.24 0.26
N GLU A 225 -27.29 -23.24 -0.81
CA GLU A 225 -26.99 -24.05 -1.99
C GLU A 225 -25.74 -23.49 -2.66
N ILE A 226 -24.68 -24.30 -2.75
CA ILE A 226 -23.45 -23.95 -3.45
C ILE A 226 -23.68 -24.27 -4.93
N ILE A 227 -23.48 -23.29 -5.79
CA ILE A 227 -23.44 -23.48 -7.23
C ILE A 227 -22.19 -24.29 -7.55
N GLY A 228 -22.36 -25.54 -7.94
CA GLY A 228 -21.29 -26.42 -8.35
C GLY A 228 -20.69 -26.05 -9.71
N TRP A 229 -19.52 -26.57 -10.01
CA TRP A 229 -19.00 -26.55 -11.35
C TRP A 229 -19.88 -27.40 -12.29
N PRO A 230 -20.00 -27.01 -13.58
CA PRO A 230 -20.67 -27.85 -14.55
C PRO A 230 -20.03 -29.24 -14.59
N GLU A 231 -20.84 -30.28 -14.46
CA GLU A 231 -20.35 -31.67 -14.55
C GLU A 231 -19.89 -32.03 -15.97
N ASP A 232 -20.49 -31.38 -16.98
CA ASP A 232 -20.12 -31.55 -18.38
C ASP A 232 -18.83 -30.81 -18.69
N LYS A 233 -17.74 -31.56 -18.94
CA LYS A 233 -16.43 -31.03 -19.29
C LYS A 233 -16.41 -30.30 -20.63
N ASN A 234 -17.37 -30.53 -21.51
CA ASN A 234 -17.47 -29.90 -22.83
C ASN A 234 -18.24 -28.57 -22.77
N LYS A 235 -18.91 -28.28 -21.68
CA LYS A 235 -19.60 -26.99 -21.50
C LYS A 235 -18.55 -25.87 -21.24
N ARG A 236 -18.56 -24.85 -22.09
CA ARG A 236 -17.78 -23.63 -21.79
C ARG A 236 -18.25 -23.03 -20.47
N ARG A 237 -17.30 -22.68 -19.62
CA ARG A 237 -17.56 -22.01 -18.35
C ARG A 237 -17.83 -20.54 -18.58
N THR A 238 -18.75 -20.01 -17.79
CA THR A 238 -19.06 -18.57 -17.81
C THR A 238 -18.43 -17.92 -16.59
N VAL A 239 -17.48 -17.00 -16.83
CA VAL A 239 -16.78 -16.26 -15.79
C VAL A 239 -17.23 -14.81 -15.83
N LEU A 240 -17.59 -14.26 -14.68
CA LEU A 240 -17.85 -12.84 -14.54
C LEU A 240 -16.63 -12.15 -13.95
N ILE A 241 -16.22 -11.07 -14.59
CA ILE A 241 -15.25 -10.09 -14.04
C ILE A 241 -15.89 -8.72 -13.98
N ALA A 242 -15.46 -7.91 -13.01
CA ALA A 242 -15.90 -6.53 -12.84
C ALA A 242 -14.70 -5.66 -12.50
N THR A 243 -14.41 -4.67 -13.34
CA THR A 243 -13.20 -3.85 -13.20
C THR A 243 -13.48 -2.38 -13.36
N LEU A 244 -12.78 -1.57 -12.57
CA LEU A 244 -12.80 -0.11 -12.68
C LEU A 244 -11.68 0.40 -13.60
N GLU A 245 -10.61 -0.39 -13.75
CA GLU A 245 -9.55 -0.17 -14.74
C GLU A 245 -9.75 -1.17 -15.89
N TYR A 246 -9.74 -0.69 -17.12
CA TYR A 246 -9.95 -1.54 -18.29
C TYR A 246 -9.39 -0.92 -19.57
N GLU A 247 -9.04 -1.77 -20.53
CA GLU A 247 -8.75 -1.39 -21.90
C GLU A 247 -9.54 -2.30 -22.84
N ILE A 248 -10.39 -1.68 -23.67
CA ILE A 248 -11.12 -2.38 -24.70
C ILE A 248 -10.51 -1.93 -26.03
N ILE A 249 -9.63 -2.75 -26.58
CA ILE A 249 -8.78 -2.43 -27.72
C ILE A 249 -9.62 -2.09 -28.94
N ASP A 250 -10.67 -2.88 -29.19
CA ASP A 250 -11.54 -2.74 -30.36
C ASP A 250 -12.24 -1.36 -30.41
N TRP A 251 -12.48 -0.77 -29.25
CA TRP A 251 -13.09 0.56 -29.14
C TRP A 251 -12.08 1.67 -28.82
N LYS A 252 -10.81 1.34 -28.71
CA LYS A 252 -9.74 2.24 -28.29
C LYS A 252 -10.04 2.96 -26.95
N LEU A 253 -10.81 2.29 -26.10
CA LEU A 253 -11.12 2.77 -24.76
C LEU A 253 -10.04 2.33 -23.79
N LYS A 254 -9.54 3.30 -23.02
CA LYS A 254 -8.50 3.06 -22.01
C LYS A 254 -8.76 3.87 -20.76
N VAL A 255 -9.05 3.18 -19.65
CA VAL A 255 -9.26 3.77 -18.33
C VAL A 255 -8.17 3.29 -17.41
N LYS A 256 -7.28 4.20 -17.00
CA LYS A 256 -6.17 4.03 -16.03
C LYS A 256 -5.59 2.61 -16.01
N ILE A 257 -4.64 2.32 -16.86
CA ILE A 257 -4.05 0.98 -16.88
C ILE A 257 -2.91 0.87 -15.88
N GLY A 258 -3.22 0.24 -14.73
CA GLY A 258 -2.26 -0.36 -13.81
C GLY A 258 -2.11 -1.86 -14.07
N GLY A 259 -1.52 -2.60 -13.13
CA GLY A 259 -1.40 -4.05 -13.22
C GLY A 259 -2.73 -4.78 -13.37
N LEU A 260 -3.77 -4.27 -12.70
CA LEU A 260 -5.14 -4.79 -12.81
C LEU A 260 -5.71 -4.59 -14.22
N GLY A 261 -5.56 -3.40 -14.80
CA GLY A 261 -6.05 -3.10 -16.14
C GLY A 261 -5.37 -3.96 -17.21
N VAL A 262 -4.05 -4.13 -17.13
CA VAL A 262 -3.30 -5.03 -18.01
C VAL A 262 -3.79 -6.47 -17.91
N MET A 263 -3.90 -7.00 -16.70
CA MET A 263 -4.37 -8.36 -16.48
C MET A 263 -5.78 -8.57 -17.05
N SER A 264 -6.71 -7.65 -16.78
CA SER A 264 -8.10 -7.76 -17.26
C SER A 264 -8.18 -7.76 -18.78
N THR A 265 -7.41 -6.88 -19.45
CA THR A 265 -7.34 -6.81 -20.92
C THR A 265 -6.82 -8.11 -21.51
N LEU A 266 -5.75 -8.66 -20.93
CA LEU A 266 -5.12 -9.87 -21.40
C LEU A 266 -5.96 -11.13 -21.14
N MET A 267 -6.66 -11.18 -20.00
CA MET A 267 -7.57 -12.28 -19.68
C MET A 267 -8.63 -12.49 -20.77
N GLY A 268 -9.27 -11.43 -21.23
CA GLY A 268 -10.32 -11.53 -22.24
C GLY A 268 -9.83 -12.21 -23.53
N LYS A 269 -8.60 -11.92 -23.94
CA LYS A 269 -8.00 -12.53 -25.14
C LYS A 269 -7.43 -13.92 -24.91
N ALA A 270 -6.83 -14.15 -23.74
CA ALA A 270 -6.20 -15.42 -23.41
C ALA A 270 -7.20 -16.53 -23.06
N MET A 271 -8.40 -16.17 -22.63
CA MET A 271 -9.44 -17.13 -22.19
C MET A 271 -10.49 -17.39 -23.28
N SER A 272 -10.06 -17.70 -24.49
CA SER A 272 -10.94 -17.96 -25.63
C SER A 272 -11.85 -19.20 -25.46
N ASP A 273 -11.52 -20.09 -24.55
CA ASP A 273 -12.27 -21.29 -24.18
C ASP A 273 -13.35 -21.03 -23.08
N VAL A 274 -13.44 -19.79 -22.59
CA VAL A 274 -14.37 -19.36 -21.55
C VAL A 274 -15.32 -18.31 -22.10
N GLU A 275 -16.59 -18.33 -21.71
CA GLU A 275 -17.53 -17.22 -21.91
C GLU A 275 -17.28 -16.19 -20.81
N LEU A 276 -16.94 -14.97 -21.18
CA LEU A 276 -16.62 -13.91 -20.25
C LEU A 276 -17.74 -12.87 -20.20
N ILE A 277 -18.25 -12.57 -19.02
CA ILE A 277 -19.12 -11.41 -18.79
C ILE A 277 -18.26 -10.36 -18.08
N TRP A 278 -18.06 -9.22 -18.74
CA TRP A 278 -17.18 -8.16 -18.22
C TRP A 278 -17.95 -6.89 -17.94
N ILE A 279 -18.06 -6.55 -16.64
CA ILE A 279 -18.75 -5.35 -16.18
C ILE A 279 -17.75 -4.21 -16.09
N VAL A 280 -18.08 -3.07 -16.72
CA VAL A 280 -17.30 -1.83 -16.69
C VAL A 280 -18.20 -0.62 -16.49
N PRO A 281 -17.78 0.42 -15.75
CA PRO A 281 -18.53 1.66 -15.60
C PRO A 281 -18.15 2.65 -16.72
N LYS A 282 -19.09 3.51 -17.13
CA LYS A 282 -18.80 4.66 -17.97
C LYS A 282 -18.19 5.79 -17.14
N VAL A 283 -17.06 6.32 -17.60
CA VAL A 283 -16.42 7.50 -17.01
C VAL A 283 -16.72 8.78 -17.83
N LYS A 284 -16.47 9.94 -17.24
CA LYS A 284 -16.92 11.24 -17.79
C LYS A 284 -16.29 11.62 -19.12
N ASP A 285 -14.99 11.35 -19.30
CA ASP A 285 -14.15 11.90 -20.36
C ASP A 285 -13.86 10.91 -21.50
N LEU A 286 -14.74 9.93 -21.67
CA LEU A 286 -14.68 8.94 -22.75
C LEU A 286 -16.03 8.83 -23.46
N GLU A 287 -15.95 8.65 -24.78
CA GLU A 287 -17.09 8.30 -25.62
C GLU A 287 -17.13 6.77 -25.80
N TYR A 288 -18.29 6.20 -25.55
CA TYR A 288 -18.53 4.77 -25.69
C TYR A 288 -19.35 4.49 -26.94
N PRO A 289 -19.08 3.40 -27.65
CA PRO A 289 -19.95 3.00 -28.75
C PRO A 289 -21.37 2.75 -28.22
N ALA A 290 -22.37 3.01 -29.06
CA ALA A 290 -23.75 2.72 -28.73
C ALA A 290 -23.93 1.20 -28.65
N GLY A 291 -24.43 0.70 -27.50
CA GLY A 291 -24.73 -0.70 -27.28
C GLY A 291 -26.20 -1.02 -27.39
N GLU A 292 -26.55 -2.28 -27.21
CA GLU A 292 -27.93 -2.68 -27.06
C GLU A 292 -28.40 -2.28 -25.64
N PRO A 293 -29.42 -1.41 -25.53
CA PRO A 293 -29.95 -1.04 -24.23
C PRO A 293 -30.59 -2.24 -23.55
N ALA A 294 -30.26 -2.44 -22.28
CA ALA A 294 -30.85 -3.48 -21.45
C ALA A 294 -31.72 -2.85 -20.35
N GLU A 295 -32.47 -3.68 -19.66
CA GLU A 295 -33.29 -3.23 -18.54
C GLU A 295 -32.36 -2.56 -17.47
N PRO A 296 -32.69 -1.33 -17.00
CA PRO A 296 -31.91 -0.66 -15.97
C PRO A 296 -31.78 -1.51 -14.69
N ILE A 297 -30.69 -1.31 -13.97
CA ILE A 297 -30.45 -1.95 -12.67
C ILE A 297 -30.89 -0.99 -11.58
N GLU A 298 -31.74 -1.47 -10.68
CA GLU A 298 -32.07 -0.74 -9.47
C GLU A 298 -31.09 -1.08 -8.34
N VAL A 299 -30.55 -0.04 -7.68
CA VAL A 299 -29.74 -0.12 -6.48
C VAL A 299 -30.35 0.72 -5.39
N ILE A 300 -30.18 0.32 -4.14
CA ILE A 300 -30.74 1.02 -2.99
C ILE A 300 -29.61 1.67 -2.18
N ILE A 301 -29.71 2.98 -1.99
CA ILE A 301 -28.76 3.78 -1.22
C ILE A 301 -29.55 4.58 -0.18
N PHE A 302 -29.24 4.41 1.09
CA PHE A 302 -29.99 5.00 2.21
C PHE A 302 -31.49 4.72 2.20
N GLY A 303 -31.89 3.54 1.68
CA GLY A 303 -33.28 3.14 1.56
C GLY A 303 -34.01 3.67 0.32
N GLU A 304 -33.35 4.50 -0.49
CA GLU A 304 -33.92 5.08 -1.70
C GLU A 304 -33.43 4.34 -2.95
N PRO A 305 -34.33 4.04 -3.92
CA PRO A 305 -33.97 3.37 -5.16
C PRO A 305 -33.33 4.34 -6.18
N TYR A 306 -32.28 3.87 -6.82
CA TYR A 306 -31.61 4.56 -7.94
C TYR A 306 -31.49 3.63 -9.13
N LEU A 307 -31.68 4.15 -10.33
CA LEU A 307 -31.56 3.40 -11.58
C LEU A 307 -30.18 3.62 -12.20
N ILE A 308 -29.59 2.54 -12.69
CA ILE A 308 -28.36 2.52 -13.46
C ILE A 308 -28.72 2.05 -14.86
N GLU A 309 -28.44 2.87 -15.86
CA GLU A 309 -28.60 2.47 -17.26
C GLU A 309 -27.58 1.40 -17.63
N VAL A 310 -28.03 0.44 -18.45
CA VAL A 310 -27.21 -0.71 -18.83
C VAL A 310 -27.19 -0.83 -20.35
N GLU A 311 -25.99 -0.94 -20.90
CA GLU A 311 -25.79 -1.28 -22.31
C GLU A 311 -24.98 -2.58 -22.43
N ILE A 312 -25.36 -3.40 -23.40
CA ILE A 312 -24.71 -4.69 -23.65
C ILE A 312 -24.03 -4.67 -25.01
N HIS A 313 -22.79 -5.17 -25.05
CA HIS A 313 -22.05 -5.41 -26.28
C HIS A 313 -21.47 -6.81 -26.25
N VAL A 314 -21.62 -7.54 -27.32
CA VAL A 314 -21.02 -8.87 -27.46
C VAL A 314 -19.92 -8.81 -28.50
N LEU A 315 -18.70 -9.14 -28.08
CA LEU A 315 -17.51 -9.25 -28.93
C LEU A 315 -16.86 -10.62 -28.67
N ASP A 316 -16.89 -11.48 -29.68
CA ASP A 316 -16.39 -12.85 -29.62
C ASP A 316 -16.97 -13.61 -28.40
N ASN A 317 -16.11 -14.05 -27.47
CA ASN A 317 -16.49 -14.74 -26.23
C ASN A 317 -16.74 -13.78 -25.05
N ILE A 318 -16.75 -12.47 -25.27
CA ILE A 318 -16.90 -11.46 -24.22
C ILE A 318 -18.23 -10.73 -24.37
N THR A 319 -19.04 -10.76 -23.32
CA THR A 319 -20.22 -9.92 -23.15
C THR A 319 -19.86 -8.75 -22.24
N TYR A 320 -19.71 -7.57 -22.79
CA TYR A 320 -19.52 -6.34 -22.03
C TYR A 320 -20.84 -5.85 -21.48
N VAL A 321 -20.91 -5.64 -20.17
CA VAL A 321 -22.02 -5.00 -19.48
C VAL A 321 -21.56 -3.63 -19.03
N ILE A 322 -22.02 -2.59 -19.72
CA ILE A 322 -21.58 -1.23 -19.51
C ILE A 322 -22.60 -0.52 -18.62
N LEU A 323 -22.15 -0.04 -17.48
CA LEU A 323 -22.98 0.65 -16.49
C LEU A 323 -22.85 2.16 -16.63
N ASP A 324 -23.96 2.84 -16.83
CA ASP A 324 -24.03 4.30 -16.92
C ASP A 324 -24.80 4.89 -15.73
N SER A 325 -24.15 5.69 -14.94
CA SER A 325 -24.72 6.35 -13.77
C SER A 325 -23.96 7.64 -13.47
N PRO A 326 -24.62 8.69 -12.95
CA PRO A 326 -23.95 9.89 -12.49
C PRO A 326 -22.81 9.65 -11.50
N VAL A 327 -22.93 8.60 -10.67
CA VAL A 327 -21.91 8.21 -9.69
C VAL A 327 -20.62 7.78 -10.39
N PHE A 328 -20.72 7.03 -11.48
CA PHE A 328 -19.56 6.58 -12.26
C PHE A 328 -19.04 7.69 -13.17
N ARG A 329 -19.95 8.47 -13.76
CA ARG A 329 -19.62 9.64 -14.59
C ARG A 329 -18.94 10.77 -13.82
N ALA A 330 -18.93 10.74 -12.49
CA ALA A 330 -18.13 11.65 -11.66
C ALA A 330 -16.63 11.38 -11.78
N GLN A 331 -16.23 10.18 -12.22
CA GLN A 331 -14.84 9.75 -12.38
C GLN A 331 -14.33 10.01 -13.80
N THR A 332 -13.00 9.98 -13.98
CA THR A 332 -12.33 10.24 -15.27
C THR A 332 -11.51 9.02 -15.70
N LYS A 333 -11.07 8.98 -16.95
CA LYS A 333 -10.18 7.91 -17.44
C LYS A 333 -8.83 7.87 -16.74
N ALA A 334 -8.36 9.02 -16.24
CA ALA A 334 -7.10 9.11 -15.51
C ALA A 334 -7.26 8.70 -14.04
N ASP A 335 -8.45 8.94 -13.47
CA ASP A 335 -8.76 8.64 -12.08
C ASP A 335 -10.16 8.03 -11.92
N PRO A 336 -10.30 6.70 -12.10
CA PRO A 336 -11.58 6.00 -12.06
C PRO A 336 -12.08 5.71 -10.64
N TYR A 337 -11.32 6.11 -9.63
CA TYR A 337 -11.64 5.89 -8.23
C TYR A 337 -12.10 7.17 -7.54
N PRO A 338 -12.93 7.09 -6.49
CA PRO A 338 -13.25 8.26 -5.67
C PRO A 338 -11.97 8.90 -5.09
N ALA A 339 -11.96 10.24 -5.03
CA ALA A 339 -10.80 10.99 -4.53
C ALA A 339 -10.45 10.69 -3.06
N ARG A 340 -11.47 10.32 -2.26
CA ARG A 340 -11.31 9.83 -0.89
C ARG A 340 -11.83 8.42 -0.79
N MET A 341 -11.32 7.66 0.19
CA MET A 341 -11.63 6.24 0.34
C MET A 341 -12.40 5.92 1.63
N ASP A 342 -12.73 6.93 2.41
CA ASP A 342 -13.32 6.78 3.76
C ASP A 342 -14.53 7.70 4.01
N ASP A 343 -14.99 8.36 2.97
CA ASP A 343 -16.13 9.29 3.04
C ASP A 343 -17.43 8.67 2.51
N LEU A 344 -18.51 9.42 2.66
CA LEU A 344 -19.82 8.99 2.20
C LEU A 344 -19.92 8.85 0.68
N SER A 345 -19.24 9.72 -0.06
CA SER A 345 -19.24 9.69 -1.52
C SER A 345 -18.61 8.39 -2.05
N SER A 346 -17.48 7.96 -1.46
CA SER A 346 -16.86 6.69 -1.78
C SER A 346 -17.71 5.49 -1.36
N ALA A 347 -18.42 5.58 -0.23
CA ALA A 347 -19.36 4.54 0.18
C ALA A 347 -20.50 4.37 -0.82
N ILE A 348 -21.08 5.47 -1.31
CA ILE A 348 -22.12 5.45 -2.35
C ILE A 348 -21.56 4.82 -3.64
N PHE A 349 -20.38 5.22 -4.07
CA PHE A 349 -19.75 4.69 -5.28
C PHE A 349 -19.57 3.16 -5.20
N TYR A 350 -18.93 2.66 -4.15
CA TYR A 350 -18.68 1.23 -4.00
C TYR A 350 -19.95 0.43 -3.70
N SER A 351 -20.91 1.03 -3.03
CA SER A 351 -22.24 0.43 -2.85
C SER A 351 -22.96 0.24 -4.18
N THR A 352 -23.04 1.30 -4.98
CA THR A 352 -23.63 1.26 -6.32
C THR A 352 -22.97 0.19 -7.19
N TRP A 353 -21.62 0.17 -7.18
CA TRP A 353 -20.83 -0.79 -7.93
C TRP A 353 -21.12 -2.25 -7.52
N ASN A 354 -21.05 -2.56 -6.24
CA ASN A 354 -21.26 -3.92 -5.75
C ASN A 354 -22.71 -4.42 -5.91
N GLN A 355 -23.70 -3.54 -5.72
CA GLN A 355 -25.11 -3.89 -5.95
C GLN A 355 -25.37 -4.14 -7.45
N ALA A 356 -24.77 -3.34 -8.34
CA ALA A 356 -24.89 -3.53 -9.79
C ALA A 356 -24.27 -4.86 -10.25
N ILE A 357 -23.11 -5.23 -9.71
CA ILE A 357 -22.49 -6.53 -9.97
C ILE A 357 -23.44 -7.66 -9.54
N ALA A 358 -23.98 -7.60 -8.33
CA ALA A 358 -24.90 -8.64 -7.84
C ALA A 358 -26.19 -8.72 -8.66
N ALA A 359 -26.73 -7.59 -9.12
CA ALA A 359 -27.88 -7.55 -10.02
C ALA A 359 -27.56 -8.17 -11.38
N THR A 360 -26.37 -7.90 -11.93
CA THR A 360 -25.90 -8.54 -13.17
C THR A 360 -25.81 -10.05 -13.01
N VAL A 361 -25.24 -10.56 -11.90
CA VAL A 361 -25.20 -12.01 -11.64
C VAL A 361 -26.61 -12.63 -11.64
N ARG A 362 -27.61 -11.94 -11.10
CA ARG A 362 -29.00 -12.45 -11.11
C ARG A 362 -29.61 -12.50 -12.52
N ARG A 363 -29.17 -11.62 -13.43
CA ARG A 363 -29.61 -11.63 -14.84
C ARG A 363 -28.93 -12.71 -15.66
N TYR A 364 -27.74 -13.12 -15.28
CA TYR A 364 -26.98 -14.17 -15.96
C TYR A 364 -26.78 -15.39 -15.06
N PRO A 365 -27.83 -16.21 -14.88
CA PRO A 365 -27.79 -17.36 -13.95
C PRO A 365 -26.82 -18.46 -14.37
N GLN A 366 -26.32 -18.44 -15.59
CA GLN A 366 -25.33 -19.37 -16.14
C GLN A 366 -23.88 -19.06 -15.67
N ILE A 367 -23.65 -17.98 -14.89
CA ILE A 367 -22.33 -17.66 -14.37
C ILE A 367 -21.90 -18.77 -13.41
N ASP A 368 -20.75 -19.38 -13.72
CA ASP A 368 -20.15 -20.45 -12.94
C ASP A 368 -19.23 -19.90 -11.83
N ILE A 369 -18.57 -18.77 -12.08
CA ILE A 369 -17.62 -18.17 -11.14
C ILE A 369 -17.58 -16.65 -11.27
N TYR A 370 -17.38 -15.96 -10.16
CA TYR A 370 -17.11 -14.53 -10.11
C TYR A 370 -15.67 -14.26 -9.72
N HIS A 371 -14.91 -13.59 -10.57
CA HIS A 371 -13.55 -13.19 -10.31
C HIS A 371 -13.52 -11.77 -9.73
N VAL A 372 -13.24 -11.70 -8.44
CA VAL A 372 -13.08 -10.44 -7.68
C VAL A 372 -11.64 -9.97 -7.75
N ASN A 373 -11.45 -8.70 -8.08
CA ASN A 373 -10.15 -8.06 -8.12
C ASN A 373 -10.01 -7.08 -6.94
N ASP A 374 -9.09 -7.38 -6.02
CA ASP A 374 -8.91 -6.64 -4.78
C ASP A 374 -10.25 -6.47 -4.01
N TYR A 375 -10.47 -5.30 -3.42
CA TYR A 375 -11.68 -5.01 -2.64
C TYR A 375 -12.85 -4.46 -3.48
N HIS A 376 -12.63 -4.10 -4.74
CA HIS A 376 -13.56 -3.26 -5.50
C HIS A 376 -14.96 -3.86 -5.63
N GLY A 377 -15.04 -5.14 -5.96
CA GLY A 377 -16.31 -5.89 -6.07
C GLY A 377 -16.55 -6.92 -4.97
N ALA A 378 -15.84 -6.79 -3.85
CA ALA A 378 -15.76 -7.82 -2.81
C ALA A 378 -17.06 -8.04 -2.02
N LEU A 379 -17.98 -7.08 -2.02
CA LEU A 379 -19.26 -7.17 -1.31
C LEU A 379 -20.35 -7.85 -2.16
N ALA A 380 -20.21 -7.87 -3.47
CA ALA A 380 -21.23 -8.38 -4.39
C ALA A 380 -21.68 -9.82 -4.07
N PRO A 381 -20.82 -10.77 -3.70
CA PRO A 381 -21.24 -12.13 -3.35
C PRO A 381 -22.17 -12.20 -2.14
N ILE A 382 -22.06 -11.24 -1.22
CA ILE A 382 -22.88 -11.23 0.00
C ILE A 382 -24.33 -10.84 -0.32
N TYR A 383 -24.54 -9.98 -1.31
CA TYR A 383 -25.91 -9.66 -1.78
C TYR A 383 -26.62 -10.82 -2.47
N LEU A 384 -25.89 -11.85 -2.87
CA LEU A 384 -26.46 -13.04 -3.52
C LEU A 384 -26.95 -14.08 -2.52
N LEU A 385 -26.52 -14.00 -1.26
CA LEU A 385 -26.93 -14.94 -0.22
C LEU A 385 -28.48 -15.00 -0.12
N PRO A 386 -29.05 -16.19 0.08
CA PRO A 386 -28.44 -17.49 0.43
C PRO A 386 -27.81 -18.27 -0.72
N LYS A 387 -27.93 -17.85 -1.96
CA LYS A 387 -27.31 -18.50 -3.11
C LYS A 387 -25.82 -18.21 -3.12
N VAL A 388 -24.98 -19.24 -3.07
CA VAL A 388 -23.54 -19.10 -3.03
C VAL A 388 -22.97 -19.29 -4.43
N LEU A 389 -22.47 -18.21 -5.02
CA LEU A 389 -21.68 -18.24 -6.25
C LEU A 389 -20.21 -18.46 -5.91
N PRO A 390 -19.49 -19.39 -6.55
CA PRO A 390 -18.06 -19.54 -6.40
C PRO A 390 -17.30 -18.24 -6.75
N VAL A 391 -16.34 -17.88 -5.91
CA VAL A 391 -15.57 -16.64 -6.02
C VAL A 391 -14.08 -16.94 -6.10
N CYS A 392 -13.38 -16.30 -7.04
CA CYS A 392 -11.95 -16.16 -7.04
C CYS A 392 -11.58 -14.73 -6.61
N LEU A 393 -10.65 -14.58 -5.68
CA LEU A 393 -10.12 -13.28 -5.26
C LEU A 393 -8.65 -13.16 -5.69
N SER A 394 -8.37 -12.21 -6.56
CA SER A 394 -7.00 -11.84 -6.92
C SER A 394 -6.54 -10.61 -6.15
N LEU A 395 -5.39 -10.73 -5.47
CA LEU A 395 -4.77 -9.67 -4.71
C LEU A 395 -3.72 -8.95 -5.57
N HIS A 396 -4.12 -7.81 -6.16
CA HIS A 396 -3.24 -6.92 -6.95
C HIS A 396 -2.54 -5.90 -6.05
N ASN A 397 -3.29 -5.33 -5.10
CA ASN A 397 -2.76 -4.40 -4.13
C ASN A 397 -3.59 -4.40 -2.83
N ALA A 398 -3.38 -5.41 -2.00
CA ALA A 398 -4.08 -5.59 -0.72
C ALA A 398 -3.79 -4.50 0.34
N GLU A 399 -2.92 -3.52 0.05
CA GLU A 399 -2.73 -2.33 0.88
C GLU A 399 -4.00 -1.47 0.90
N PHE A 400 -4.73 -1.43 -0.21
CA PHE A 400 -6.02 -0.77 -0.30
C PHE A 400 -7.12 -1.80 -0.04
N GLN A 401 -7.98 -1.53 0.95
CA GLN A 401 -8.94 -2.51 1.45
C GLN A 401 -10.40 -2.04 1.38
N GLY A 402 -10.64 -0.77 1.06
CA GLY A 402 -11.99 -0.17 1.09
C GLY A 402 -12.51 -0.12 2.53
N LEU A 403 -12.10 0.93 3.26
CA LEU A 403 -12.33 1.06 4.70
C LEU A 403 -13.25 2.22 5.03
N TRP A 404 -14.27 1.97 5.87
CA TRP A 404 -15.10 3.00 6.50
C TRP A 404 -15.18 2.76 8.01
N PRO A 405 -15.28 3.81 8.82
CA PRO A 405 -15.33 3.66 10.28
C PRO A 405 -16.64 2.99 10.74
N LEU A 406 -16.52 2.09 11.73
CA LEU A 406 -17.64 1.45 12.44
C LEU A 406 -17.41 1.54 13.96
N ARG A 407 -17.01 2.69 14.47
CA ARG A 407 -16.67 2.88 15.89
C ARG A 407 -17.89 3.07 16.76
N THR A 408 -18.97 3.66 16.20
CA THR A 408 -20.22 3.95 16.89
C THR A 408 -21.39 3.21 16.26
N LYS A 409 -22.52 3.17 16.97
CA LYS A 409 -23.76 2.61 16.45
C LYS A 409 -24.33 3.42 15.29
N GLU A 410 -24.12 4.72 15.33
CA GLU A 410 -24.52 5.68 14.30
C GLU A 410 -23.73 5.46 13.02
N GLU A 411 -22.39 5.38 13.10
CA GLU A 411 -21.54 5.05 11.97
C GLU A 411 -21.92 3.70 11.34
N MET A 412 -22.17 2.67 12.15
CA MET A 412 -22.65 1.38 11.67
C MET A 412 -23.98 1.49 10.94
N LYS A 413 -24.94 2.27 11.47
CA LYS A 413 -26.24 2.47 10.84
C LYS A 413 -26.08 3.19 9.50
N GLU A 414 -25.27 4.23 9.47
CA GLU A 414 -25.01 5.03 8.27
C GLU A 414 -24.34 4.21 7.18
N VAL A 415 -23.24 3.53 7.48
CA VAL A 415 -22.49 2.73 6.52
C VAL A 415 -23.31 1.53 6.04
N CYS A 416 -24.01 0.83 6.93
CA CYS A 416 -24.89 -0.27 6.52
C CYS A 416 -26.05 0.22 5.65
N SER A 417 -26.59 1.42 5.91
CA SER A 417 -27.64 2.02 5.07
C SER A 417 -27.12 2.47 3.72
N ALA A 418 -25.89 3.03 3.66
CA ALA A 418 -25.23 3.39 2.42
C ALA A 418 -24.98 2.15 1.53
N PHE A 419 -24.50 1.06 2.12
CA PHE A 419 -24.23 -0.19 1.39
C PHE A 419 -25.44 -1.12 1.26
N ASN A 420 -26.62 -0.72 1.73
CA ASN A 420 -27.82 -1.55 1.70
C ASN A 420 -27.56 -2.98 2.20
N ILE A 421 -26.89 -3.11 3.34
CA ILE A 421 -26.54 -4.38 3.95
C ILE A 421 -27.14 -4.47 5.37
N SER A 422 -27.65 -5.65 5.73
CA SER A 422 -28.15 -5.86 7.09
C SER A 422 -26.98 -5.82 8.09
N LYS A 423 -27.29 -5.38 9.31
CA LYS A 423 -26.31 -5.38 10.41
C LYS A 423 -25.74 -6.77 10.65
N GLU A 424 -26.54 -7.81 10.50
CA GLU A 424 -26.11 -9.21 10.66
C GLU A 424 -25.05 -9.60 9.63
N HIS A 425 -25.32 -9.35 8.35
CA HIS A 425 -24.35 -9.62 7.28
C HIS A 425 -23.10 -8.73 7.42
N CYS A 426 -23.27 -7.45 7.79
CA CYS A 426 -22.15 -6.57 8.07
C CYS A 426 -21.25 -7.14 9.16
N THR A 427 -21.81 -7.50 10.31
CA THR A 427 -21.04 -8.03 11.44
C THR A 427 -20.41 -9.39 11.11
N LYS A 428 -21.09 -10.23 10.34
CA LYS A 428 -20.62 -11.59 10.03
C LYS A 428 -19.47 -11.60 9.00
N TYR A 429 -19.55 -10.75 7.98
CA TYR A 429 -18.65 -10.85 6.82
C TYR A 429 -17.75 -9.62 6.62
N VAL A 430 -18.22 -8.43 6.97
CA VAL A 430 -17.59 -7.18 6.54
C VAL A 430 -16.86 -6.46 7.65
N GLN A 431 -17.39 -6.53 8.86
CA GLN A 431 -16.82 -5.85 10.01
C GLN A 431 -15.50 -6.49 10.42
N PHE A 432 -14.44 -5.71 10.39
CA PHE A 432 -13.14 -6.08 10.91
C PHE A 432 -12.70 -5.05 11.97
N GLY A 433 -12.73 -5.45 13.24
CA GLY A 433 -12.53 -4.51 14.35
C GLY A 433 -13.55 -3.38 14.31
N ASN A 434 -13.07 -2.15 14.28
CA ASN A 434 -13.88 -0.94 14.22
C ASN A 434 -14.04 -0.38 12.80
N THR A 435 -13.90 -1.22 11.77
CA THR A 435 -14.00 -0.81 10.37
C THR A 435 -14.94 -1.71 9.57
N PHE A 436 -15.63 -1.10 8.62
CA PHE A 436 -16.25 -1.77 7.49
C PHE A 436 -15.14 -1.98 6.46
N ASN A 437 -14.83 -3.22 6.12
CA ASN A 437 -13.68 -3.57 5.31
C ASN A 437 -14.11 -4.47 4.14
N LEU A 438 -14.06 -3.93 2.92
CA LEU A 438 -14.49 -4.66 1.73
C LEU A 438 -13.57 -5.86 1.42
N LEU A 439 -12.26 -5.72 1.57
CA LEU A 439 -11.35 -6.85 1.32
C LEU A 439 -11.62 -8.00 2.30
N HIS A 440 -11.90 -7.66 3.57
CA HIS A 440 -12.30 -8.64 4.58
C HIS A 440 -13.62 -9.34 4.20
N ALA A 441 -14.54 -8.63 3.56
CA ALA A 441 -15.81 -9.20 3.11
C ALA A 441 -15.60 -10.38 2.14
N ALA A 442 -14.74 -10.21 1.13
CA ALA A 442 -14.40 -11.31 0.22
C ALA A 442 -13.64 -12.43 0.93
N ALA A 443 -12.65 -12.10 1.77
CA ALA A 443 -11.88 -13.09 2.51
C ALA A 443 -12.78 -13.93 3.45
N SER A 444 -13.68 -13.27 4.17
CA SER A 444 -14.65 -13.94 5.06
C SER A 444 -15.63 -14.81 4.29
N PHE A 445 -16.16 -14.29 3.17
CA PHE A 445 -17.06 -15.07 2.31
C PHE A 445 -16.39 -16.36 1.82
N ILE A 446 -15.17 -16.26 1.27
CA ILE A 446 -14.41 -17.40 0.76
C ILE A 446 -14.04 -18.37 1.91
N SER A 447 -13.67 -17.84 3.07
CA SER A 447 -13.38 -18.67 4.24
C SER A 447 -14.58 -19.49 4.70
N VAL A 448 -15.75 -18.84 4.78
CA VAL A 448 -17.00 -19.47 5.27
C VAL A 448 -17.56 -20.46 4.26
N HIS A 449 -17.65 -20.08 2.98
CA HIS A 449 -18.38 -20.85 1.97
C HIS A 449 -17.49 -21.74 1.11
N GLN A 450 -16.19 -21.42 0.97
CA GLN A 450 -15.27 -22.13 0.07
C GLN A 450 -14.07 -22.76 0.80
N LYS A 451 -14.09 -22.81 2.14
CA LYS A 451 -13.01 -23.38 2.97
C LYS A 451 -11.64 -22.78 2.67
N SER A 452 -11.64 -21.50 2.30
CA SER A 452 -10.45 -20.72 1.91
C SER A 452 -9.83 -21.07 0.54
N VAL A 453 -10.54 -21.77 -0.33
CA VAL A 453 -10.11 -22.03 -1.71
C VAL A 453 -10.54 -20.86 -2.59
N GLY A 454 -9.66 -20.38 -3.46
CA GLY A 454 -9.97 -19.35 -4.47
C GLY A 454 -9.36 -17.97 -4.18
N VAL A 455 -8.30 -17.89 -3.40
CA VAL A 455 -7.57 -16.62 -3.19
C VAL A 455 -6.14 -16.76 -3.69
N ALA A 456 -5.70 -15.81 -4.52
CA ALA A 456 -4.35 -15.79 -5.05
C ALA A 456 -3.75 -14.37 -5.06
N GLY A 457 -2.48 -14.28 -4.79
CA GLY A 457 -1.70 -13.06 -5.01
C GLY A 457 -1.10 -13.05 -6.41
N VAL A 458 -0.89 -11.86 -6.99
CA VAL A 458 -0.28 -11.69 -8.32
C VAL A 458 1.20 -12.07 -8.40
N SER A 459 1.76 -12.58 -7.33
CA SER A 459 3.00 -13.35 -7.27
C SER A 459 3.04 -14.15 -5.97
N ASP A 460 3.79 -15.26 -5.95
CA ASP A 460 3.87 -16.13 -4.76
C ASP A 460 4.36 -15.38 -3.51
N LYS A 461 5.43 -14.60 -3.65
CA LYS A 461 5.96 -13.79 -2.54
C LYS A 461 4.96 -12.73 -2.09
N TYR A 462 4.26 -12.11 -3.03
CA TYR A 462 3.28 -11.09 -2.70
C TYR A 462 2.05 -11.67 -1.99
N GLY A 463 1.51 -12.78 -2.50
CA GLY A 463 0.37 -13.47 -1.88
C GLY A 463 0.66 -13.86 -0.43
N LYS A 464 1.78 -14.53 -0.18
CA LYS A 464 2.22 -14.93 1.16
C LYS A 464 2.47 -13.72 2.07
N ARG A 465 3.09 -12.67 1.54
CA ARG A 465 3.36 -11.45 2.30
C ARG A 465 2.08 -10.69 2.63
N SER A 466 1.15 -10.57 1.70
CA SER A 466 -0.14 -9.93 1.92
C SER A 466 -0.95 -10.65 2.98
N TRP A 467 -0.98 -11.98 2.91
CA TRP A 467 -1.63 -12.81 3.93
C TRP A 467 -1.02 -12.62 5.32
N ALA A 468 0.32 -12.60 5.43
CA ALA A 468 0.99 -12.37 6.70
C ALA A 468 0.82 -10.94 7.24
N ARG A 469 0.82 -9.93 6.34
CA ARG A 469 0.83 -8.52 6.70
C ARG A 469 -0.54 -7.96 7.04
N TYR A 470 -1.59 -8.41 6.32
CA TYR A 470 -2.92 -7.80 6.45
C TYR A 470 -3.87 -8.69 7.25
N PRO A 471 -4.19 -8.31 8.51
CA PRO A 471 -5.06 -9.10 9.38
C PRO A 471 -6.45 -9.37 8.79
N ALA A 472 -6.94 -8.51 7.90
CA ALA A 472 -8.20 -8.72 7.19
C ALA A 472 -8.24 -10.05 6.39
N LEU A 473 -7.08 -10.60 6.03
CA LEU A 473 -6.94 -11.87 5.30
C LEU A 473 -6.68 -13.09 6.20
N TRP A 474 -6.55 -12.91 7.51
CA TRP A 474 -6.20 -14.01 8.42
C TRP A 474 -7.31 -15.03 8.66
N THR A 475 -8.52 -14.75 8.20
CA THR A 475 -9.59 -15.75 8.14
C THR A 475 -9.31 -16.85 7.12
N LEU A 476 -8.41 -16.59 6.15
CA LEU A 476 -8.01 -17.55 5.13
C LEU A 476 -6.98 -18.54 5.65
N LYS A 477 -7.00 -19.76 5.15
CA LYS A 477 -6.04 -20.81 5.51
C LYS A 477 -4.77 -20.76 4.67
N HIS A 478 -4.86 -20.27 3.45
CA HIS A 478 -3.75 -20.10 2.52
C HIS A 478 -4.10 -19.06 1.46
N VAL A 479 -3.09 -18.56 0.78
CA VAL A 479 -3.20 -17.71 -0.40
C VAL A 479 -2.27 -18.28 -1.47
N ASP A 480 -2.84 -18.61 -2.61
CA ASP A 480 -2.13 -19.14 -3.76
C ASP A 480 -1.44 -18.04 -4.58
N SER A 481 -0.85 -18.42 -5.71
CA SER A 481 -0.22 -17.51 -6.64
C SER A 481 -0.88 -17.60 -8.01
N LEU A 482 -1.28 -16.43 -8.54
CA LEU A 482 -1.74 -16.26 -9.92
C LEU A 482 -0.95 -15.07 -10.51
N PRO A 483 0.23 -15.32 -11.09
CA PRO A 483 1.05 -14.25 -11.65
C PRO A 483 0.30 -13.48 -12.74
N ASN A 484 0.47 -12.15 -12.75
CA ASN A 484 -0.06 -11.36 -13.85
C ASN A 484 0.60 -11.80 -15.15
N PRO A 485 -0.18 -11.87 -16.25
CA PRO A 485 0.40 -12.16 -17.56
C PRO A 485 1.32 -11.03 -17.99
N ASP A 486 2.33 -11.39 -18.73
CA ASP A 486 3.15 -10.41 -19.45
C ASP A 486 2.40 -9.97 -20.72
N PRO A 487 2.34 -8.67 -21.04
CA PRO A 487 1.68 -8.20 -22.25
C PRO A 487 2.13 -8.85 -23.56
N THR A 488 3.36 -9.36 -23.61
CA THR A 488 3.88 -10.04 -24.81
C THR A 488 3.67 -11.56 -24.80
N ASP A 489 3.23 -12.14 -23.68
CA ASP A 489 2.95 -13.58 -23.62
C ASP A 489 1.82 -13.99 -24.57
N ILE A 490 0.90 -13.07 -24.88
CA ILE A 490 -0.17 -13.31 -25.86
C ILE A 490 0.36 -13.37 -27.29
N ALA A 491 1.35 -12.54 -27.63
CA ALA A 491 1.98 -12.58 -28.95
C ALA A 491 2.77 -13.88 -29.15
N ALA A 492 3.28 -14.47 -28.06
CA ALA A 492 4.04 -15.71 -28.08
C ALA A 492 3.17 -16.98 -28.12
N LEU A 493 1.83 -16.89 -27.94
CA LEU A 493 0.95 -18.04 -28.05
C LEU A 493 0.87 -18.63 -29.47
N ASP A 494 1.18 -17.83 -30.49
CA ASP A 494 1.22 -18.26 -31.88
C ASP A 494 2.62 -18.81 -32.28
N GLU A 495 3.64 -18.65 -31.44
CA GLU A 495 4.98 -19.16 -31.67
C GLU A 495 5.27 -20.32 -30.71
N GLN A 496 5.79 -21.44 -31.26
CA GLN A 496 6.22 -22.55 -30.41
C GLN A 496 7.31 -22.09 -29.44
N PRO A 497 7.27 -22.53 -28.16
CA PRO A 497 8.24 -22.11 -27.17
C PRO A 497 9.64 -22.56 -27.63
N VAL A 498 10.41 -21.62 -28.12
CA VAL A 498 11.82 -21.85 -28.40
C VAL A 498 12.53 -22.00 -27.07
N ALA A 499 13.10 -23.15 -26.82
CA ALA A 499 13.96 -23.34 -25.65
C ALA A 499 15.12 -22.34 -25.75
N ILE A 500 15.06 -21.28 -24.96
CA ILE A 500 16.10 -20.24 -24.89
C ILE A 500 17.35 -20.90 -24.29
N LYS A 501 18.25 -21.37 -25.15
CA LYS A 501 19.54 -21.94 -24.74
C LYS A 501 20.59 -20.87 -24.46
N GLU A 502 20.46 -19.69 -25.05
CA GLU A 502 21.37 -18.54 -24.84
C GLU A 502 20.56 -17.23 -24.89
N ILE A 503 20.93 -16.28 -24.04
CA ILE A 503 20.39 -14.92 -24.08
C ILE A 503 21.05 -14.25 -25.31
N GLN A 504 20.28 -13.95 -26.32
CA GLN A 504 20.72 -13.18 -27.48
C GLN A 504 20.31 -11.71 -27.29
N ILE A 505 21.28 -10.82 -27.52
CA ILE A 505 21.04 -9.39 -27.54
C ILE A 505 20.42 -9.04 -28.90
N ASP A 506 19.28 -8.37 -28.89
CA ASP A 506 18.68 -7.78 -30.08
C ASP A 506 19.51 -6.57 -30.51
N GLN A 507 20.43 -6.84 -31.45
CA GLN A 507 21.37 -5.83 -31.94
C GLN A 507 20.67 -4.66 -32.67
N GLU A 508 19.53 -4.90 -33.31
CA GLU A 508 18.78 -3.85 -33.97
C GLU A 508 18.09 -2.92 -32.95
N ALA A 509 17.51 -3.48 -31.90
CA ALA A 509 16.91 -2.70 -30.81
C ALA A 509 18.00 -1.91 -30.08
N GLU A 510 19.15 -2.51 -29.77
CA GLU A 510 20.26 -1.81 -29.10
C GLU A 510 20.85 -0.68 -29.99
N ALA A 511 20.95 -0.84 -31.27
CA ALA A 511 21.43 0.20 -32.19
C ALA A 511 20.48 1.45 -32.20
N LYS A 512 19.22 1.27 -31.92
CA LYS A 512 18.22 2.37 -31.83
C LYS A 512 18.21 3.10 -30.49
N ARG A 513 18.73 2.52 -29.42
CA ARG A 513 18.70 3.07 -28.06
C ARG A 513 19.28 4.50 -27.92
N PRO A 514 20.43 4.85 -28.54
CA PRO A 514 20.97 6.20 -28.44
C PRO A 514 19.99 7.29 -28.93
N GLU A 515 19.29 7.01 -30.06
CA GLU A 515 18.31 7.94 -30.59
C GLU A 515 17.04 8.00 -29.70
N LEU A 516 16.57 6.85 -29.17
CA LEU A 516 15.44 6.81 -28.26
C LEU A 516 15.75 7.55 -26.95
N LYS A 517 16.99 7.47 -26.45
CA LYS A 517 17.47 8.24 -25.30
C LYS A 517 17.45 9.74 -25.60
N ARG A 518 17.95 10.14 -26.75
CA ARG A 518 17.91 11.54 -27.21
C ARG A 518 16.46 12.08 -27.21
N GLN A 519 15.50 11.28 -27.76
CA GLN A 519 14.09 11.64 -27.77
C GLN A 519 13.51 11.74 -26.34
N ALA A 520 13.90 10.86 -25.43
CA ALA A 520 13.49 10.93 -24.03
C ALA A 520 14.01 12.20 -23.33
N GLN A 521 15.26 12.55 -23.58
CA GLN A 521 15.88 13.78 -23.07
C GLN A 521 15.20 15.03 -23.64
N GLU A 522 14.90 15.03 -24.94
CA GLU A 522 14.20 16.12 -25.62
C GLU A 522 12.76 16.31 -25.06
N TRP A 523 12.05 15.20 -24.91
CA TRP A 523 10.69 15.23 -24.32
C TRP A 523 10.67 15.79 -22.91
N ALA A 524 11.68 15.45 -22.13
CA ALA A 524 11.84 15.95 -20.76
C ALA A 524 12.42 17.38 -20.69
N GLY A 525 12.87 17.96 -21.81
CA GLY A 525 13.49 19.28 -21.83
C GLY A 525 14.84 19.33 -21.13
N ILE A 526 15.50 18.20 -20.92
CA ILE A 526 16.84 18.13 -20.35
C ILE A 526 17.92 18.10 -21.44
N LYS A 527 19.17 18.29 -21.04
CA LYS A 527 20.30 18.29 -21.99
C LYS A 527 20.38 16.96 -22.73
N GLN A 528 20.43 17.03 -24.06
CA GLN A 528 20.67 15.87 -24.91
C GLN A 528 22.15 15.48 -24.83
N ASP A 529 22.48 14.50 -24.01
CA ASP A 529 23.85 14.01 -23.80
C ASP A 529 23.89 12.49 -23.95
N PRO A 530 24.49 11.96 -25.00
CA PRO A 530 24.56 10.52 -25.26
C PRO A 530 25.38 9.76 -24.20
N HIS A 531 26.28 10.46 -23.49
CA HIS A 531 27.16 9.88 -22.48
C HIS A 531 26.58 9.97 -21.05
N SER A 532 25.42 10.59 -20.88
CA SER A 532 24.76 10.63 -19.57
C SER A 532 24.20 9.27 -19.19
N ASP A 533 24.10 9.03 -17.90
CA ASP A 533 23.37 7.90 -17.33
C ASP A 533 21.93 8.35 -17.07
N LEU A 534 20.98 7.93 -17.92
CA LEU A 534 19.59 8.33 -17.81
C LEU A 534 18.81 7.39 -16.88
N PHE A 535 18.49 7.90 -15.68
CA PHE A 535 17.65 7.24 -14.70
C PHE A 535 16.18 7.64 -14.89
N VAL A 536 15.28 6.67 -14.92
CA VAL A 536 13.85 6.92 -15.11
C VAL A 536 13.05 6.24 -14.02
N PHE A 537 12.11 6.97 -13.41
CA PHE A 537 11.08 6.47 -12.52
C PHE A 537 9.71 6.72 -13.13
N VAL A 538 8.91 5.66 -13.26
CA VAL A 538 7.51 5.73 -13.70
C VAL A 538 6.64 4.99 -12.70
N GLY A 539 5.66 5.67 -12.11
CA GLY A 539 4.76 5.03 -11.15
C GLY A 539 4.04 6.03 -10.27
N ARG A 540 3.13 5.53 -9.44
CA ARG A 540 2.45 6.34 -8.43
C ARG A 540 3.45 6.87 -7.42
N TRP A 541 3.35 8.15 -7.10
CA TRP A 541 4.19 8.76 -6.09
C TRP A 541 3.59 8.49 -4.71
N SER A 542 4.10 7.45 -4.08
CA SER A 542 3.61 6.95 -2.79
C SER A 542 4.73 6.32 -1.98
N LYS A 543 4.49 6.16 -0.67
CA LYS A 543 5.37 5.41 0.23
C LYS A 543 5.66 3.99 -0.30
N GLN A 544 4.61 3.33 -0.81
CA GLN A 544 4.73 1.98 -1.37
C GLN A 544 5.76 1.93 -2.50
N LYS A 545 5.71 2.87 -3.44
CA LYS A 545 6.60 2.94 -4.61
C LYS A 545 7.97 3.53 -4.32
N GLY A 546 8.15 4.16 -3.16
CA GLY A 546 9.45 4.60 -2.68
C GLY A 546 10.05 5.79 -3.41
N VAL A 547 9.22 6.66 -4.04
CA VAL A 547 9.70 7.87 -4.73
C VAL A 547 10.43 8.84 -3.78
N ASP A 548 10.07 8.84 -2.52
CA ASP A 548 10.76 9.58 -1.46
C ASP A 548 12.23 9.16 -1.31
N LEU A 549 12.56 7.88 -1.50
CA LEU A 549 13.94 7.39 -1.49
C LEU A 549 14.75 7.96 -2.67
N ILE A 550 14.10 8.14 -3.84
CA ILE A 550 14.73 8.80 -4.98
C ILE A 550 15.04 10.26 -4.64
N ALA A 551 14.03 10.98 -4.10
CA ALA A 551 14.16 12.37 -3.72
C ALA A 551 15.23 12.61 -2.63
N ASP A 552 15.46 11.62 -1.76
CA ASP A 552 16.47 11.69 -0.71
C ASP A 552 17.89 11.39 -1.20
N VAL A 553 18.06 10.48 -2.15
CA VAL A 553 19.38 10.02 -2.62
C VAL A 553 19.90 10.86 -3.79
N MET A 554 19.03 11.31 -4.67
CA MET A 554 19.41 12.00 -5.92
C MET A 554 20.22 13.29 -5.71
N PRO A 555 19.96 14.13 -4.70
CA PRO A 555 20.79 15.32 -4.47
C PRO A 555 22.30 15.00 -4.40
N SER A 556 22.66 14.02 -3.56
CA SER A 556 24.04 13.58 -3.40
C SER A 556 24.64 12.93 -4.66
N LEU A 557 23.82 12.21 -5.40
CA LEU A 557 24.26 11.58 -6.65
C LEU A 557 24.50 12.60 -7.76
N LEU A 558 23.62 13.57 -7.93
CA LEU A 558 23.73 14.63 -8.92
C LEU A 558 24.96 15.52 -8.67
N GLU A 559 25.28 15.76 -7.40
CA GLU A 559 26.48 16.50 -7.01
C GLU A 559 27.76 15.73 -7.34
N LYS A 560 27.82 14.44 -6.98
CA LYS A 560 29.02 13.61 -7.13
C LYS A 560 29.22 13.06 -8.54
N ARG A 561 28.17 12.98 -9.34
CA ARG A 561 28.17 12.36 -10.67
C ARG A 561 27.53 13.28 -11.71
N PRO A 562 28.31 14.11 -12.41
CA PRO A 562 27.81 15.04 -13.42
C PRO A 562 27.09 14.37 -14.60
N SER A 563 27.37 13.09 -14.88
CA SER A 563 26.74 12.33 -15.98
C SER A 563 25.29 11.91 -15.69
N ILE A 564 24.84 11.96 -14.43
CA ILE A 564 23.50 11.47 -14.08
C ILE A 564 22.42 12.44 -14.54
N GLN A 565 21.41 11.89 -15.19
CA GLN A 565 20.15 12.54 -15.51
C GLN A 565 18.99 11.75 -14.92
N LEU A 566 17.90 12.45 -14.55
CA LEU A 566 16.74 11.88 -13.88
C LEU A 566 15.44 12.33 -14.55
N ILE A 567 14.57 11.37 -14.86
CA ILE A 567 13.17 11.61 -15.25
C ILE A 567 12.26 10.91 -14.23
N CYS A 568 11.41 11.67 -13.54
CA CYS A 568 10.41 11.14 -12.62
C CYS A 568 9.01 11.53 -13.05
N VAL A 569 8.13 10.55 -13.30
CA VAL A 569 6.75 10.83 -13.77
C VAL A 569 5.75 9.94 -13.05
N GLY A 570 4.62 10.53 -12.64
CA GLY A 570 3.47 9.82 -12.11
C GLY A 570 2.61 10.60 -11.14
N PRO A 571 1.39 10.14 -10.85
CA PRO A 571 0.47 10.86 -9.98
C PRO A 571 0.85 10.73 -8.49
N VAL A 572 0.65 11.82 -7.76
CA VAL A 572 0.83 11.88 -6.31
C VAL A 572 -0.38 11.25 -5.63
N ILE A 573 -0.13 10.25 -4.77
CA ILE A 573 -1.19 9.50 -4.10
C ILE A 573 -1.25 9.79 -2.59
N ASP A 574 -0.10 9.98 -1.94
CA ASP A 574 -0.02 10.15 -0.49
C ASP A 574 0.93 11.29 -0.11
N LEU A 575 1.09 11.51 1.19
CA LEU A 575 1.95 12.57 1.72
C LEU A 575 3.43 12.34 1.40
N TYR A 576 3.90 11.10 1.34
CA TYR A 576 5.29 10.79 0.93
C TYR A 576 5.53 11.19 -0.51
N GLY A 577 4.56 10.92 -1.39
CA GLY A 577 4.59 11.38 -2.78
C GLY A 577 4.57 12.90 -2.88
N ARG A 578 3.82 13.60 -2.02
CA ARG A 578 3.77 15.07 -2.00
C ARG A 578 5.11 15.67 -1.61
N PHE A 579 5.74 15.16 -0.54
CA PHE A 579 7.08 15.61 -0.15
C PHE A 579 8.13 15.32 -1.20
N ALA A 580 8.06 14.15 -1.81
CA ALA A 580 8.97 13.83 -2.92
C ALA A 580 8.77 14.79 -4.09
N ALA A 581 7.53 15.18 -4.40
CA ALA A 581 7.22 16.12 -5.46
C ALA A 581 7.86 17.50 -5.20
N GLU A 582 7.74 18.01 -3.98
CA GLU A 582 8.35 19.28 -3.59
C GLU A 582 9.89 19.23 -3.68
N LYS A 583 10.52 18.15 -3.18
CA LYS A 583 11.95 17.94 -3.27
C LYS A 583 12.44 17.81 -4.72
N LEU A 584 11.74 17.03 -5.54
CA LEU A 584 12.12 16.82 -6.94
C LEU A 584 11.88 18.05 -7.80
N ALA A 585 10.85 18.86 -7.51
CA ALA A 585 10.63 20.14 -8.16
C ALA A 585 11.82 21.09 -7.88
N ARG A 586 12.27 21.15 -6.63
CA ARG A 586 13.45 21.92 -6.25
C ARG A 586 14.73 21.41 -6.92
N LEU A 587 14.91 20.10 -7.01
CA LEU A 587 16.04 19.53 -7.75
C LEU A 587 16.00 19.88 -9.25
N MET A 588 14.81 19.93 -9.84
CA MET A 588 14.63 20.35 -11.22
C MET A 588 15.02 21.83 -11.43
N GLU A 589 14.72 22.71 -10.45
CA GLU A 589 15.18 24.11 -10.46
C GLU A 589 16.71 24.21 -10.32
N MET A 590 17.31 23.40 -9.46
CA MET A 590 18.76 23.39 -9.25
C MET A 590 19.54 22.78 -10.41
N TYR A 591 18.97 21.78 -11.08
CA TYR A 591 19.59 21.03 -12.16
C TYR A 591 18.68 20.95 -13.41
N PRO A 592 18.28 22.07 -14.03
CA PRO A 592 17.28 22.09 -15.09
C PRO A 592 17.71 21.31 -16.34
N GLU A 593 19.02 21.17 -16.58
CA GLU A 593 19.54 20.37 -17.70
C GLU A 593 19.62 18.87 -17.42
N ARG A 594 19.35 18.44 -16.17
CA ARG A 594 19.58 17.06 -15.74
C ARG A 594 18.42 16.41 -15.04
N VAL A 595 17.46 17.17 -14.53
CA VAL A 595 16.32 16.65 -13.77
C VAL A 595 15.02 17.10 -14.38
N PHE A 596 14.14 16.15 -14.62
CA PHE A 596 12.74 16.39 -14.99
C PHE A 596 11.83 15.69 -13.99
N SER A 597 10.90 16.45 -13.44
CA SER A 597 9.94 15.98 -12.44
C SER A 597 8.52 16.37 -12.83
N LYS A 598 7.62 15.39 -12.99
CA LYS A 598 6.23 15.62 -13.36
C LYS A 598 5.30 14.81 -12.44
N PRO A 599 4.81 15.42 -11.32
CA PRO A 599 4.01 14.75 -10.30
C PRO A 599 2.54 14.60 -10.69
N GLU A 600 2.27 14.16 -11.92
CA GLU A 600 0.91 13.95 -12.44
C GLU A 600 0.85 12.73 -13.36
N PHE A 601 -0.36 12.18 -13.52
CA PHE A 601 -0.58 11.12 -14.50
C PHE A 601 -0.32 11.65 -15.91
N THR A 602 0.61 11.02 -16.62
CA THR A 602 1.00 11.40 -17.98
C THR A 602 1.09 10.15 -18.84
N ALA A 603 0.45 10.20 -20.01
CA ALA A 603 0.67 9.17 -21.03
C ALA A 603 2.08 9.31 -21.57
N LEU A 604 2.91 8.30 -21.34
CA LEU A 604 4.32 8.33 -21.70
C LEU A 604 4.54 7.76 -23.10
N PRO A 605 5.35 8.42 -23.91
CA PRO A 605 5.80 7.85 -25.19
C PRO A 605 6.66 6.60 -24.96
N PRO A 606 6.61 5.60 -25.87
CA PRO A 606 7.38 4.37 -25.72
C PRO A 606 8.89 4.57 -25.60
N PHE A 607 9.43 5.63 -26.16
CA PHE A 607 10.87 5.93 -26.11
C PHE A 607 11.35 6.29 -24.69
N ILE A 608 10.47 6.66 -23.76
CA ILE A 608 10.84 6.87 -22.34
C ILE A 608 11.36 5.57 -21.73
N PHE A 609 10.70 4.46 -22.05
CA PHE A 609 11.11 3.13 -21.55
C PHE A 609 12.35 2.59 -22.31
N SER A 610 12.36 2.77 -23.62
CA SER A 610 13.43 2.22 -24.49
C SER A 610 14.72 3.05 -24.46
N GLY A 611 14.63 4.35 -24.12
CA GLY A 611 15.78 5.24 -24.01
C GLY A 611 16.42 5.30 -22.63
N ALA A 612 15.79 4.73 -21.62
CA ALA A 612 16.32 4.69 -20.26
C ALA A 612 17.54 3.77 -20.16
N ASP A 613 18.61 4.21 -19.49
CA ASP A 613 19.71 3.33 -19.10
C ASP A 613 19.36 2.58 -17.82
N PHE A 614 18.72 3.26 -16.87
CA PHE A 614 18.35 2.70 -15.58
C PHE A 614 16.88 2.98 -15.25
N ALA A 615 16.17 1.93 -14.86
CA ALA A 615 14.84 2.02 -14.29
C ALA A 615 14.90 2.02 -12.76
N LEU A 616 14.40 3.06 -12.11
CA LEU A 616 14.33 3.15 -10.67
C LEU A 616 13.04 2.52 -10.14
N ILE A 617 13.16 1.46 -9.33
CA ILE A 617 12.02 0.73 -8.78
C ILE A 617 12.26 0.49 -7.28
N PRO A 618 12.41 1.57 -6.47
CA PRO A 618 12.75 1.45 -5.05
C PRO A 618 11.54 1.08 -4.19
N SER A 619 10.62 0.31 -4.74
CA SER A 619 9.37 -0.06 -4.08
C SER A 619 9.64 -0.75 -2.74
N ARG A 620 8.96 -0.30 -1.69
CA ARG A 620 8.91 -0.98 -0.38
C ARG A 620 8.01 -2.20 -0.41
N ASP A 621 7.11 -2.24 -1.38
CA ASP A 621 6.28 -3.38 -1.69
C ASP A 621 5.90 -3.35 -3.18
N GLU A 622 6.24 -4.42 -3.91
CA GLU A 622 5.94 -4.52 -5.33
C GLU A 622 5.16 -5.82 -5.58
N PRO A 623 3.86 -5.73 -5.86
CA PRO A 623 3.03 -6.92 -6.05
C PRO A 623 3.52 -7.83 -7.16
N PHE A 624 3.72 -7.32 -8.34
CA PHE A 624 4.25 -8.05 -9.49
C PHE A 624 5.48 -7.38 -10.10
N GLY A 625 5.37 -6.10 -10.47
CA GLY A 625 6.47 -5.34 -11.07
C GLY A 625 6.40 -5.22 -12.59
N LEU A 626 5.21 -5.03 -13.18
CA LEU A 626 5.03 -4.85 -14.62
C LEU A 626 5.93 -3.76 -15.21
N VAL A 627 6.13 -2.65 -14.48
CA VAL A 627 7.02 -1.57 -14.91
C VAL A 627 8.47 -2.05 -15.04
N ALA A 628 8.92 -2.92 -14.13
CA ALA A 628 10.27 -3.53 -14.25
C ALA A 628 10.39 -4.43 -15.47
N VAL A 629 9.34 -5.21 -15.75
CA VAL A 629 9.28 -6.06 -16.94
C VAL A 629 9.35 -5.21 -18.21
N GLU A 630 8.56 -4.13 -18.26
CA GLU A 630 8.52 -3.23 -19.41
C GLU A 630 9.87 -2.57 -19.68
N PHE A 631 10.52 -2.01 -18.66
CA PHE A 631 11.85 -1.44 -18.79
C PHE A 631 12.90 -2.48 -19.17
N GLY A 632 12.91 -3.65 -18.51
CA GLY A 632 13.86 -4.72 -18.74
C GLY A 632 13.80 -5.24 -20.17
N ARG A 633 12.61 -5.40 -20.75
CA ARG A 633 12.39 -5.78 -22.14
C ARG A 633 12.91 -4.77 -23.15
N LYS A 634 12.94 -3.50 -22.74
CA LYS A 634 13.49 -2.41 -23.55
C LYS A 634 14.99 -2.19 -23.30
N GLY A 635 15.63 -3.05 -22.51
CA GLY A 635 17.07 -3.05 -22.29
C GLY A 635 17.55 -2.15 -21.14
N ALA A 636 16.66 -1.54 -20.36
CA ALA A 636 17.06 -0.76 -19.19
C ALA A 636 17.43 -1.65 -18.01
N LEU A 637 18.47 -1.27 -17.26
CA LEU A 637 18.88 -1.96 -16.04
C LEU A 637 17.99 -1.54 -14.87
N GLY A 638 17.37 -2.51 -14.20
CA GLY A 638 16.52 -2.25 -13.04
C GLY A 638 17.34 -1.99 -11.76
N VAL A 639 17.06 -0.89 -11.07
CA VAL A 639 17.58 -0.60 -9.72
C VAL A 639 16.41 -0.65 -8.74
N GLY A 640 16.39 -1.64 -7.89
CA GLY A 640 15.24 -1.87 -7.02
C GLY A 640 15.51 -2.75 -5.81
N SER A 641 14.47 -2.95 -5.01
CA SER A 641 14.49 -3.87 -3.87
C SER A 641 14.04 -5.27 -4.28
N ARG A 642 14.69 -6.31 -3.75
CA ARG A 642 14.33 -7.71 -4.04
C ARG A 642 13.10 -8.18 -3.25
N LEU A 643 11.99 -7.43 -3.39
CA LEU A 643 10.74 -7.64 -2.65
C LEU A 643 9.58 -7.98 -3.59
N GLY A 644 8.59 -8.73 -3.07
CA GLY A 644 7.39 -9.09 -3.83
C GLY A 644 7.70 -9.76 -5.16
N GLY A 645 6.99 -9.38 -6.21
CA GLY A 645 7.16 -9.89 -7.57
C GLY A 645 8.53 -9.61 -8.14
N LEU A 646 9.14 -8.45 -7.87
CA LEU A 646 10.50 -8.14 -8.30
C LEU A 646 11.50 -9.19 -7.84
N GLY A 647 11.36 -9.68 -6.61
CA GLY A 647 12.27 -10.69 -6.07
C GLY A 647 12.24 -12.06 -6.77
N LEU A 648 11.28 -12.28 -7.65
CA LEU A 648 11.12 -13.50 -8.45
C LEU A 648 11.70 -13.34 -9.87
N MET A 649 11.99 -12.12 -10.31
CA MET A 649 12.57 -11.85 -11.62
C MET A 649 13.98 -12.40 -11.73
N PRO A 650 14.40 -12.89 -12.90
CA PRO A 650 15.76 -13.38 -13.12
C PRO A 650 16.78 -12.23 -13.16
N GLY A 651 18.08 -12.59 -13.14
CA GLY A 651 19.16 -11.63 -13.40
C GLY A 651 19.50 -10.68 -12.26
N TRP A 652 19.12 -10.99 -11.01
CA TRP A 652 19.50 -10.17 -9.88
C TRP A 652 21.01 -10.19 -9.58
N VAL A 653 21.61 -8.99 -9.57
CA VAL A 653 22.95 -8.75 -9.01
C VAL A 653 22.75 -7.99 -7.69
N SER A 654 23.18 -8.58 -6.57
CA SER A 654 23.08 -7.96 -5.25
C SER A 654 24.39 -7.27 -4.90
N ILE A 655 24.33 -5.96 -4.63
CA ILE A 655 25.45 -5.20 -4.07
C ILE A 655 25.26 -5.22 -2.54
N VAL A 656 26.10 -5.97 -1.84
CA VAL A 656 26.14 -5.99 -0.37
C VAL A 656 27.23 -5.04 0.07
N PHE A 657 26.85 -3.91 0.65
CA PHE A 657 27.79 -3.04 1.35
C PHE A 657 28.06 -3.65 2.72
N PHE A 658 29.18 -4.33 2.89
CA PHE A 658 29.74 -4.54 4.22
C PHE A 658 30.30 -3.19 4.69
N SER A 659 29.66 -2.54 5.67
CA SER A 659 30.34 -1.53 6.47
C SER A 659 31.38 -2.27 7.30
N ALA A 660 32.60 -2.35 6.80
CA ALA A 660 33.74 -2.76 7.59
C ALA A 660 33.99 -1.64 8.62
N SER A 661 33.42 -1.79 9.80
CA SER A 661 33.93 -1.10 10.98
C SER A 661 35.32 -1.67 11.24
N PHE A 662 36.34 -0.97 10.82
CA PHE A 662 37.69 -1.24 11.24
C PHE A 662 37.78 -0.92 12.74
N PHE A 663 37.68 -1.93 13.59
CA PHE A 663 38.23 -1.86 14.92
C PHE A 663 39.74 -1.94 14.78
N SER A 664 40.40 -0.79 14.83
CA SER A 664 41.80 -0.69 15.12
C SER A 664 42.00 -0.94 16.63
N PHE A 665 42.46 -2.12 16.98
CA PHE A 665 43.10 -2.32 18.25
C PHE A 665 44.56 -1.83 18.10
N GLY A 666 44.87 -0.72 18.79
CA GLY A 666 46.19 -0.27 19.11
C GLY A 666 46.34 -0.21 20.59
#